data_55d99272344e386bf8bf9c822b9ade6b
#
_entry.id   55d99272344e386bf8bf9c822b9ade6b
#
_cell.length_a   1.000
_cell.length_b   1.000
_cell.length_c   1.000
_cell.angle_alpha   90.00
_cell.angle_beta   90.00
_cell.angle_gamma   90.00
#
_symmetry.space_group_name_H-M   'P 1'
#
loop_
_entity.id
_entity.type
_entity.pdbx_description
1 polymer ?
#
loop_
_entity_poly.entity_id
_entity_poly.type
_entity_poly.pdbx_seq_one_letter_code
_entity_poly.pdbx_strand_id
1 'polypeptide(L)'
;MSRKTPIERYRNIGIMAHIDAGKTTTTERILFYTGVSHKMGEVHDGAATMDWMEQEQERGITITSAATTCFWSGMGNQFPEHRINIIDTPGHVDFTIEVERSLRVLDGACAVFCAVGGVEPQSETVWRQANKYNVPRLAFVNKMDRIGANFLRVIDQIKNRLGSSVVPMQLPIGAEESFSGVVDLLKMKAVYWVDADMGLSFREADVPVEMTRSAEEWRERMVEAAAEASEELTEKYLETGALTEEEIRKGIRSLVLQNKLVPAYCGSAFKNKGVQSLLDGVVEFLPSPSDIRPVEGVVDSDTSGAIRRASDDEPFSALAFKIAADPFVGTLTFFRVYSGVVKTGDVVCNPGKGKKERVGRIVQLHANSRVEISEARAGEIAALIGLKDVTTGDTLSDIDKPILLEKMEFPEPVISVAVEPKTKADQDKMGSALSKLVQEDPSFRVSSDPESGQTIISGMGELHLEIIVDRMKREFNVAANVGAPQVAYRETIRKAVECEGKFIRQSGGKGQYGHVWLKIEPKELGSGYEFVNELVGGAIPKEYIPAIDKGVQEQMENGVLAGFPVVDVKVSLFDGSYHDVDSNEMAFKIAGSMCFRDGAKTANPALLEPIMKVEVVTPEEYMGEVVGDINRRRGVIHGMEDVPSGKVIECEVPLAEMFGYATDLRSATQGRATYSMQFERYNEAPANIAEAIIRKVS
;
A
#
# COMPACT_ATOMS: atom_id res chain seq x y z
N MET A 1 -34.14 3.20 -8.19
CA MET A 1 -34.70 2.31 -7.12
C MET A 1 -34.14 2.76 -5.78
N SER A 2 -34.85 2.50 -4.67
CA SER A 2 -34.30 2.75 -3.34
C SER A 2 -33.11 1.82 -3.06
N ARG A 3 -32.13 2.27 -2.30
CA ARG A 3 -30.98 1.48 -1.83
C ARG A 3 -31.48 0.26 -1.03
N LYS A 4 -30.95 -0.94 -1.29
CA LYS A 4 -31.35 -2.15 -0.54
C LYS A 4 -30.84 -2.12 0.91
N THR A 5 -29.57 -1.75 1.09
CA THR A 5 -28.94 -1.60 2.41
C THR A 5 -28.63 -0.12 2.62
N PRO A 6 -29.08 0.53 3.72
CA PRO A 6 -28.73 1.91 4.04
C PRO A 6 -27.21 2.09 4.14
N ILE A 7 -26.69 3.29 3.77
CA ILE A 7 -25.23 3.54 3.71
C ILE A 7 -24.56 3.41 5.08
N GLU A 8 -25.28 3.70 6.15
CA GLU A 8 -24.82 3.57 7.54
C GLU A 8 -24.53 2.12 7.93
N ARG A 9 -25.09 1.15 7.18
CA ARG A 9 -24.89 -0.28 7.38
C ARG A 9 -23.85 -0.88 6.44
N TYR A 10 -23.06 -0.04 5.75
CA TYR A 10 -21.91 -0.51 4.98
C TYR A 10 -20.66 -0.51 5.85
N ARG A 11 -19.78 -1.48 5.61
CA ARG A 11 -18.42 -1.52 6.16
C ARG A 11 -17.47 -1.90 5.03
N ASN A 12 -16.59 -1.00 4.67
CA ASN A 12 -15.52 -1.26 3.70
C ASN A 12 -14.23 -1.49 4.49
N ILE A 13 -13.85 -2.73 4.66
CA ILE A 13 -12.75 -3.11 5.55
C ILE A 13 -11.63 -3.81 4.81
N GLY A 14 -10.40 -3.58 5.27
CA GLY A 14 -9.21 -4.33 4.89
C GLY A 14 -8.80 -5.31 5.98
N ILE A 15 -8.35 -6.49 5.56
CA ILE A 15 -7.67 -7.41 6.47
C ILE A 15 -6.17 -7.24 6.24
N MET A 16 -5.46 -6.71 7.22
CA MET A 16 -4.02 -6.46 7.17
C MET A 16 -3.29 -7.28 8.22
N ALA A 17 -2.13 -7.81 7.86
CA ALA A 17 -1.35 -8.67 8.74
C ALA A 17 0.08 -8.81 8.22
N HIS A 18 1.01 -9.19 9.12
CA HIS A 18 2.29 -9.73 8.68
C HIS A 18 2.13 -11.14 8.08
N ILE A 19 3.16 -11.62 7.40
CA ILE A 19 3.21 -12.98 6.83
C ILE A 19 2.98 -13.99 7.97
N ASP A 20 2.20 -15.01 7.70
CA ASP A 20 1.86 -16.08 8.65
C ASP A 20 1.06 -15.66 9.90
N ALA A 21 0.54 -14.45 10.03
CA ALA A 21 -0.38 -14.10 11.11
C ALA A 21 -1.73 -14.84 11.03
N GLY A 22 -2.02 -15.43 9.88
CA GLY A 22 -3.28 -16.14 9.60
C GLY A 22 -4.34 -15.24 8.97
N LYS A 23 -3.91 -14.26 8.16
CA LYS A 23 -4.78 -13.36 7.40
C LYS A 23 -5.78 -14.11 6.53
N THR A 24 -5.29 -14.90 5.58
CA THR A 24 -6.14 -15.68 4.65
C THR A 24 -7.07 -16.64 5.41
N THR A 25 -6.56 -17.32 6.44
CA THR A 25 -7.40 -18.18 7.29
C THR A 25 -8.52 -17.39 7.95
N THR A 26 -8.26 -16.20 8.48
CA THR A 26 -9.27 -15.34 9.09
C THR A 26 -10.32 -14.91 8.06
N THR A 27 -9.89 -14.49 6.87
CA THR A 27 -10.78 -14.09 5.76
C THR A 27 -11.65 -15.27 5.32
N GLU A 28 -11.10 -16.47 5.14
CA GLU A 28 -11.87 -17.67 4.79
C GLU A 28 -12.92 -18.03 5.85
N ARG A 29 -12.63 -17.85 7.13
CA ARG A 29 -13.61 -18.05 8.22
C ARG A 29 -14.72 -16.98 8.18
N ILE A 30 -14.37 -15.73 7.87
CA ILE A 30 -15.39 -14.69 7.66
C ILE A 30 -16.33 -15.08 6.51
N LEU A 31 -15.80 -15.52 5.37
CA LEU A 31 -16.60 -15.94 4.23
C LEU A 31 -17.50 -17.13 4.55
N PHE A 32 -17.02 -18.07 5.36
CA PHE A 32 -17.79 -19.21 5.80
C PHE A 32 -18.96 -18.79 6.72
N TYR A 33 -18.69 -17.99 7.78
CA TYR A 33 -19.72 -17.56 8.72
C TYR A 33 -20.76 -16.61 8.12
N THR A 34 -20.40 -15.89 7.07
CA THR A 34 -21.33 -15.02 6.32
C THR A 34 -22.06 -15.75 5.20
N GLY A 35 -21.83 -17.06 5.01
CA GLY A 35 -22.52 -17.88 4.01
C GLY A 35 -22.06 -17.64 2.57
N VAL A 36 -21.00 -16.91 2.34
CA VAL A 36 -20.41 -16.69 0.99
C VAL A 36 -19.72 -17.95 0.49
N SER A 37 -19.05 -18.67 1.37
CA SER A 37 -18.44 -19.97 1.07
C SER A 37 -19.16 -21.08 1.84
N HIS A 38 -19.43 -22.19 1.18
CA HIS A 38 -20.02 -23.40 1.79
C HIS A 38 -18.97 -24.37 2.35
N LYS A 39 -17.69 -24.14 2.04
CA LYS A 39 -16.56 -24.92 2.52
C LYS A 39 -15.51 -23.98 3.08
N MET A 40 -14.85 -24.39 4.16
CA MET A 40 -13.68 -23.71 4.67
C MET A 40 -12.49 -24.02 3.75
N GLY A 41 -11.94 -22.99 3.09
CA GLY A 41 -10.70 -23.11 2.36
C GLY A 41 -9.52 -23.20 3.34
N GLU A 42 -8.70 -24.24 3.22
CA GLU A 42 -7.46 -24.35 3.98
C GLU A 42 -6.29 -23.88 3.08
N VAL A 43 -5.49 -22.96 3.61
CA VAL A 43 -4.35 -22.36 2.88
C VAL A 43 -3.32 -23.41 2.51
N HIS A 44 -3.07 -24.37 3.42
CA HIS A 44 -2.11 -25.46 3.20
C HIS A 44 -2.52 -26.46 2.10
N ASP A 45 -3.80 -26.53 1.82
CA ASP A 45 -4.34 -27.40 0.76
C ASP A 45 -4.51 -26.68 -0.59
N GLY A 46 -4.12 -25.38 -0.66
CA GLY A 46 -4.33 -24.54 -1.83
C GLY A 46 -5.80 -24.30 -2.19
N ALA A 47 -6.69 -24.46 -1.20
CA ALA A 47 -8.14 -24.38 -1.39
C ALA A 47 -8.77 -23.05 -0.95
N ALA A 48 -7.94 -22.04 -0.62
CA ALA A 48 -8.40 -20.73 -0.19
C ALA A 48 -9.09 -19.99 -1.35
N THR A 49 -10.30 -19.49 -1.10
CA THR A 49 -11.14 -18.85 -2.11
C THR A 49 -10.63 -17.46 -2.51
N MET A 50 -9.95 -16.77 -1.57
CA MET A 50 -9.41 -15.43 -1.80
C MET A 50 -8.06 -15.45 -2.50
N ASP A 51 -7.25 -16.48 -2.33
CA ASP A 51 -6.00 -16.68 -3.04
C ASP A 51 -6.30 -17.38 -4.39
N TRP A 52 -6.75 -16.61 -5.36
CA TRP A 52 -7.27 -17.13 -6.64
C TRP A 52 -6.16 -17.39 -7.69
N MET A 53 -4.97 -16.82 -7.51
CA MET A 53 -3.83 -17.07 -8.39
C MET A 53 -3.14 -18.38 -8.00
N GLU A 54 -2.75 -19.18 -9.01
CA GLU A 54 -1.97 -20.39 -8.76
C GLU A 54 -0.68 -20.11 -7.95
N GLN A 55 -0.05 -18.97 -8.21
CA GLN A 55 1.16 -18.54 -7.50
C GLN A 55 0.91 -18.23 -6.02
N GLU A 56 -0.25 -17.68 -5.67
CA GLU A 56 -0.67 -17.45 -4.29
C GLU A 56 -0.85 -18.77 -3.56
N GLN A 57 -1.52 -19.72 -4.21
CA GLN A 57 -1.76 -21.06 -3.68
C GLN A 57 -0.47 -21.87 -3.52
N GLU A 58 0.41 -21.84 -4.52
CA GLU A 58 1.70 -22.53 -4.47
C GLU A 58 2.65 -22.01 -3.40
N ARG A 59 2.64 -20.68 -3.18
CA ARG A 59 3.55 -19.98 -2.24
C ARG A 59 2.95 -19.76 -0.86
N GLY A 60 1.64 -19.90 -0.72
CA GLY A 60 0.91 -19.64 0.52
C GLY A 60 0.93 -18.16 0.95
N ILE A 61 1.09 -17.24 0.00
CA ILE A 61 1.11 -15.78 0.24
C ILE A 61 0.11 -15.08 -0.67
N THR A 62 -0.58 -14.07 -0.15
CA THR A 62 -1.41 -13.19 -0.98
C THR A 62 -0.51 -12.22 -1.75
N ILE A 63 -0.64 -12.19 -3.06
CA ILE A 63 0.13 -11.33 -3.98
C ILE A 63 -0.70 -10.13 -4.40
N THR A 64 -1.96 -10.37 -4.78
CA THR A 64 -2.88 -9.33 -5.24
C THR A 64 -4.05 -9.17 -4.28
N SER A 65 -4.48 -7.93 -4.07
CA SER A 65 -5.68 -7.67 -3.27
C SER A 65 -6.93 -8.25 -3.94
N ALA A 66 -7.72 -9.01 -3.20
CA ALA A 66 -9.01 -9.53 -3.61
C ALA A 66 -10.13 -8.79 -2.88
N ALA A 67 -11.21 -8.49 -3.59
CA ALA A 67 -12.38 -7.83 -3.00
C ALA A 67 -13.58 -8.78 -3.01
N THR A 68 -14.29 -8.85 -1.89
CA THR A 68 -15.52 -9.64 -1.79
C THR A 68 -16.56 -8.91 -0.95
N THR A 69 -17.82 -9.22 -1.19
CA THR A 69 -18.95 -8.67 -0.42
C THR A 69 -19.63 -9.77 0.37
N CYS A 70 -19.88 -9.54 1.63
CA CYS A 70 -20.63 -10.42 2.50
C CYS A 70 -21.64 -9.66 3.35
N PHE A 71 -22.53 -10.39 4.05
CA PHE A 71 -23.57 -9.82 4.88
C PHE A 71 -23.48 -10.39 6.28
N TRP A 72 -23.70 -9.54 7.29
CA TRP A 72 -23.62 -9.93 8.69
C TRP A 72 -24.72 -9.28 9.52
N SER A 73 -25.39 -10.08 10.37
CA SER A 73 -26.44 -9.62 11.28
C SER A 73 -26.09 -9.82 12.76
N GLY A 74 -24.83 -10.16 13.05
CA GLY A 74 -24.37 -10.46 14.40
C GLY A 74 -24.35 -11.95 14.71
N MET A 75 -23.50 -12.35 15.64
CA MET A 75 -23.33 -13.73 16.10
C MET A 75 -24.65 -14.31 16.66
N GLY A 76 -25.45 -13.47 17.34
CA GLY A 76 -26.79 -13.80 17.86
C GLY A 76 -27.93 -13.16 17.04
N ASN A 77 -27.70 -12.71 15.81
CA ASN A 77 -28.66 -11.94 15.01
C ASN A 77 -29.14 -10.63 15.68
N GLN A 78 -28.31 -10.03 16.49
CA GLN A 78 -28.63 -8.84 17.29
C GLN A 78 -28.60 -7.54 16.48
N PHE A 79 -28.01 -7.55 15.27
CA PHE A 79 -27.93 -6.38 14.39
C PHE A 79 -28.88 -6.50 13.19
N PRO A 80 -29.39 -5.39 12.66
CA PRO A 80 -29.92 -5.39 11.31
C PRO A 80 -28.81 -5.78 10.34
N GLU A 81 -29.15 -6.40 9.21
CA GLU A 81 -28.19 -6.85 8.22
C GLU A 81 -27.26 -5.71 7.76
N HIS A 82 -25.97 -5.92 7.91
CA HIS A 82 -24.88 -5.04 7.43
C HIS A 82 -24.24 -5.66 6.21
N ARG A 83 -23.90 -4.80 5.25
CA ARG A 83 -23.10 -5.18 4.08
C ARG A 83 -21.63 -4.88 4.37
N ILE A 84 -20.80 -5.90 4.32
CA ILE A 84 -19.37 -5.79 4.55
C ILE A 84 -18.65 -6.09 3.24
N ASN A 85 -17.90 -5.11 2.74
CA ASN A 85 -16.98 -5.29 1.64
C ASN A 85 -15.59 -5.50 2.23
N ILE A 86 -14.98 -6.63 1.93
CA ILE A 86 -13.66 -7.01 2.43
C ILE A 86 -12.67 -6.89 1.30
N ILE A 87 -11.57 -6.19 1.54
CA ILE A 87 -10.40 -6.19 0.67
C ILE A 87 -9.29 -6.93 1.42
N ASP A 88 -8.91 -8.10 0.90
CA ASP A 88 -7.78 -8.84 1.41
C ASP A 88 -6.49 -8.23 0.87
N THR A 89 -5.59 -7.76 1.75
CA THR A 89 -4.37 -7.06 1.35
C THR A 89 -3.15 -7.97 1.46
N PRO A 90 -2.17 -7.89 0.54
CA PRO A 90 -0.92 -8.61 0.69
C PRO A 90 -0.21 -8.28 2.01
N GLY A 91 0.47 -9.26 2.57
CA GLY A 91 1.31 -9.06 3.76
C GLY A 91 2.79 -8.85 3.45
N HIS A 92 3.22 -9.06 2.20
CA HIS A 92 4.62 -9.00 1.80
C HIS A 92 5.04 -7.58 1.36
N VAL A 93 6.23 -7.16 1.76
CA VAL A 93 6.74 -5.79 1.51
C VAL A 93 6.95 -5.46 0.03
N ASP A 94 7.25 -6.46 -0.81
CA ASP A 94 7.38 -6.26 -2.27
C ASP A 94 6.06 -5.83 -2.91
N PHE A 95 4.93 -6.03 -2.21
CA PHE A 95 3.59 -5.66 -2.64
C PHE A 95 3.00 -4.49 -1.84
N THR A 96 3.85 -3.66 -1.25
CA THR A 96 3.47 -2.47 -0.46
C THR A 96 2.46 -1.59 -1.20
N ILE A 97 2.59 -1.48 -2.52
CA ILE A 97 1.67 -0.70 -3.36
C ILE A 97 0.23 -1.25 -3.35
N GLU A 98 0.08 -2.59 -3.31
CA GLU A 98 -1.25 -3.22 -3.19
C GLU A 98 -1.90 -2.87 -1.85
N VAL A 99 -1.09 -2.81 -0.78
CA VAL A 99 -1.55 -2.38 0.54
C VAL A 99 -1.96 -0.92 0.52
N GLU A 100 -1.14 -0.02 -0.02
CA GLU A 100 -1.45 1.41 -0.11
C GLU A 100 -2.71 1.69 -0.94
N ARG A 101 -2.86 1.03 -2.10
CA ARG A 101 -4.06 1.14 -2.93
C ARG A 101 -5.31 0.71 -2.17
N SER A 102 -5.22 -0.37 -1.43
CA SER A 102 -6.32 -0.89 -0.62
C SER A 102 -6.68 0.07 0.52
N LEU A 103 -5.69 0.51 1.29
CA LEU A 103 -5.89 1.43 2.42
C LEU A 103 -6.53 2.76 1.99
N ARG A 104 -6.25 3.24 0.78
CA ARG A 104 -6.83 4.49 0.26
C ARG A 104 -8.35 4.42 0.06
N VAL A 105 -8.88 3.23 -0.18
CA VAL A 105 -10.31 3.03 -0.47
C VAL A 105 -11.08 2.36 0.68
N LEU A 106 -10.40 2.03 1.77
CA LEU A 106 -11.01 1.44 2.96
C LEU A 106 -11.55 2.51 3.91
N ASP A 107 -12.60 2.15 4.63
CA ASP A 107 -13.16 2.95 5.71
C ASP A 107 -12.59 2.52 7.06
N GLY A 108 -12.23 1.25 7.20
CA GLY A 108 -11.64 0.68 8.39
C GLY A 108 -10.78 -0.54 8.07
N ALA A 109 -10.04 -1.03 9.04
CA ALA A 109 -9.20 -2.20 8.88
C ALA A 109 -9.25 -3.15 10.09
N CYS A 110 -9.04 -4.44 9.84
CA CYS A 110 -8.76 -5.44 10.85
C CYS A 110 -7.28 -5.81 10.79
N ALA A 111 -6.53 -5.44 11.81
CA ALA A 111 -5.12 -5.78 11.95
C ALA A 111 -5.00 -7.13 12.68
N VAL A 112 -4.52 -8.15 11.98
CA VAL A 112 -4.35 -9.50 12.53
C VAL A 112 -2.91 -9.67 13.00
N PHE A 113 -2.75 -10.01 14.27
CA PHE A 113 -1.47 -10.27 14.92
C PHE A 113 -1.36 -11.74 15.31
N CYS A 114 -0.16 -12.29 15.32
CA CYS A 114 0.10 -13.63 15.85
C CYS A 114 0.23 -13.57 17.38
N ALA A 115 -0.48 -14.40 18.12
CA ALA A 115 -0.38 -14.47 19.59
C ALA A 115 1.02 -14.87 20.08
N VAL A 116 1.82 -15.54 19.21
CA VAL A 116 3.19 -15.97 19.50
C VAL A 116 4.21 -14.94 19.03
N GLY A 117 4.16 -14.50 17.77
CA GLY A 117 5.09 -13.52 17.20
C GLY A 117 4.83 -12.10 17.72
N GLY A 118 3.57 -11.75 17.92
CA GLY A 118 3.17 -10.41 18.38
C GLY A 118 3.25 -9.37 17.27
N VAL A 119 3.79 -8.20 17.60
CA VAL A 119 4.04 -7.14 16.63
C VAL A 119 5.36 -7.42 15.94
N GLU A 120 5.28 -7.79 14.69
CA GLU A 120 6.43 -7.98 13.82
C GLU A 120 6.65 -6.74 12.96
N PRO A 121 7.84 -6.60 12.38
CA PRO A 121 8.23 -5.43 11.61
C PRO A 121 7.33 -5.09 10.43
N GLN A 122 6.84 -6.11 9.74
CA GLN A 122 5.82 -5.91 8.69
C GLN A 122 4.52 -5.34 9.25
N SER A 123 4.16 -5.71 10.50
CA SER A 123 3.03 -5.10 11.19
C SER A 123 3.21 -3.60 11.38
N GLU A 124 4.43 -3.16 11.73
CA GLU A 124 4.75 -1.74 11.90
C GLU A 124 4.61 -0.96 10.59
N THR A 125 5.10 -1.55 9.49
CA THR A 125 5.01 -0.93 8.16
C THR A 125 3.56 -0.72 7.73
N VAL A 126 2.75 -1.79 7.80
CA VAL A 126 1.32 -1.71 7.44
C VAL A 126 0.55 -0.78 8.38
N TRP A 127 0.92 -0.77 9.67
CA TRP A 127 0.32 0.13 10.66
C TRP A 127 0.64 1.59 10.38
N ARG A 128 1.88 1.90 9.99
CA ARG A 128 2.31 3.25 9.59
C ARG A 128 1.58 3.74 8.34
N GLN A 129 1.39 2.86 7.36
CA GLN A 129 0.59 3.15 6.18
C GLN A 129 -0.88 3.43 6.54
N ALA A 130 -1.46 2.63 7.42
CA ALA A 130 -2.83 2.88 7.90
C ALA A 130 -2.94 4.21 8.67
N ASN A 131 -1.89 4.64 9.40
CA ASN A 131 -1.81 5.97 10.00
C ASN A 131 -1.75 7.09 8.96
N LYS A 132 -0.95 6.92 7.90
CA LYS A 132 -0.85 7.89 6.77
C LYS A 132 -2.23 8.19 6.17
N TYR A 133 -3.06 7.17 6.02
CA TYR A 133 -4.41 7.30 5.45
C TYR A 133 -5.52 7.50 6.49
N ASN A 134 -5.18 7.69 7.77
CA ASN A 134 -6.14 7.85 8.87
C ASN A 134 -7.21 6.77 8.93
N VAL A 135 -6.86 5.51 8.65
CA VAL A 135 -7.78 4.37 8.64
C VAL A 135 -8.04 3.87 10.07
N PRO A 136 -9.27 3.97 10.61
CA PRO A 136 -9.66 3.37 11.88
C PRO A 136 -9.52 1.84 11.84
N ARG A 137 -9.14 1.26 12.98
CA ARG A 137 -8.82 -0.18 12.99
C ARG A 137 -9.23 -0.91 14.26
N LEU A 138 -9.41 -2.22 14.10
CA LEU A 138 -9.50 -3.20 15.17
C LEU A 138 -8.25 -4.07 15.17
N ALA A 139 -7.83 -4.56 16.31
CA ALA A 139 -6.78 -5.56 16.44
C ALA A 139 -7.42 -6.96 16.70
N PHE A 140 -6.93 -7.97 16.00
CA PHE A 140 -7.29 -9.36 16.22
C PHE A 140 -6.05 -10.19 16.49
N VAL A 141 -5.89 -10.65 17.73
CA VAL A 141 -4.79 -11.51 18.14
C VAL A 141 -5.18 -12.95 17.87
N ASN A 142 -4.68 -13.47 16.76
CA ASN A 142 -4.95 -14.80 16.21
C ASN A 142 -3.94 -15.84 16.71
N LYS A 143 -4.23 -17.10 16.47
CA LYS A 143 -3.39 -18.26 16.85
C LYS A 143 -3.23 -18.44 18.37
N MET A 144 -4.28 -18.16 19.13
CA MET A 144 -4.31 -18.39 20.59
C MET A 144 -4.12 -19.86 20.98
N ASP A 145 -4.27 -20.78 20.04
CA ASP A 145 -4.07 -22.23 20.16
C ASP A 145 -2.60 -22.68 20.04
N ARG A 146 -1.67 -21.78 19.67
CA ARG A 146 -0.25 -22.11 19.49
C ARG A 146 0.53 -22.03 20.78
N ILE A 147 1.55 -22.88 20.91
CA ILE A 147 2.49 -22.87 22.04
C ILE A 147 3.19 -21.53 22.12
N GLY A 148 3.21 -20.91 23.31
CA GLY A 148 3.76 -19.57 23.53
C GLY A 148 2.79 -18.42 23.27
N ALA A 149 1.52 -18.71 22.98
CA ALA A 149 0.49 -17.69 22.77
C ALA A 149 0.25 -16.83 24.03
N ASN A 150 0.30 -15.52 23.90
CA ASN A 150 0.07 -14.58 24.99
C ASN A 150 -0.61 -13.30 24.49
N PHE A 151 -1.90 -13.17 24.76
CA PHE A 151 -2.71 -12.04 24.32
C PHE A 151 -2.24 -10.71 24.91
N LEU A 152 -2.06 -10.63 26.23
CA LEU A 152 -1.72 -9.38 26.91
C LEU A 152 -0.35 -8.86 26.54
N ARG A 153 0.62 -9.74 26.30
CA ARG A 153 1.93 -9.36 25.75
C ARG A 153 1.79 -8.67 24.38
N VAL A 154 0.91 -9.17 23.49
CA VAL A 154 0.68 -8.56 22.18
C VAL A 154 0.02 -7.18 22.34
N ILE A 155 -0.92 -7.03 23.27
CA ILE A 155 -1.53 -5.73 23.60
C ILE A 155 -0.47 -4.72 24.05
N ASP A 156 0.44 -5.13 24.93
CA ASP A 156 1.55 -4.27 25.39
C ASP A 156 2.50 -3.91 24.25
N GLN A 157 2.78 -4.83 23.33
CA GLN A 157 3.60 -4.55 22.15
C GLN A 157 2.91 -3.55 21.19
N ILE A 158 1.61 -3.68 20.95
CA ILE A 158 0.86 -2.71 20.12
C ILE A 158 0.97 -1.32 20.74
N LYS A 159 0.82 -1.22 22.07
CA LYS A 159 0.93 0.04 22.80
C LYS A 159 2.34 0.63 22.69
N ASN A 160 3.36 -0.16 22.94
CA ASN A 160 4.74 0.33 23.08
C ASN A 160 5.45 0.50 21.72
N ARG A 161 5.25 -0.43 20.76
CA ARG A 161 5.93 -0.40 19.46
C ARG A 161 5.15 0.39 18.40
N LEU A 162 3.80 0.30 18.42
CA LEU A 162 2.96 1.00 17.44
C LEU A 162 2.44 2.36 17.96
N GLY A 163 2.73 2.69 19.22
CA GLY A 163 2.36 3.97 19.83
C GLY A 163 0.84 4.21 19.89
N SER A 164 0.03 3.15 19.93
CA SER A 164 -1.42 3.26 19.84
C SER A 164 -2.09 2.88 21.16
N SER A 165 -3.10 3.64 21.58
CA SER A 165 -3.95 3.25 22.70
C SER A 165 -4.79 2.05 22.31
N VAL A 166 -4.68 0.95 23.05
CA VAL A 166 -5.37 -0.31 22.79
C VAL A 166 -6.19 -0.71 23.99
N VAL A 167 -7.42 -1.12 23.75
CA VAL A 167 -8.30 -1.64 24.79
C VAL A 167 -8.75 -3.06 24.43
N PRO A 168 -8.49 -4.07 25.30
CA PRO A 168 -9.07 -5.38 25.17
C PRO A 168 -10.59 -5.30 25.28
N MET A 169 -11.29 -5.87 24.30
CA MET A 169 -12.74 -6.09 24.36
C MET A 169 -13.06 -7.46 24.95
N GLN A 170 -12.07 -8.34 24.94
CA GLN A 170 -12.18 -9.72 25.38
C GLN A 170 -10.91 -10.18 26.10
N LEU A 171 -11.04 -11.16 26.96
CA LEU A 171 -9.91 -11.91 27.52
C LEU A 171 -9.98 -13.37 27.09
N PRO A 172 -8.88 -14.02 26.73
CA PRO A 172 -8.90 -15.44 26.37
C PRO A 172 -9.12 -16.31 27.58
N ILE A 173 -9.95 -17.36 27.44
CA ILE A 173 -10.14 -18.42 28.43
C ILE A 173 -9.18 -19.55 28.09
N GLY A 174 -8.07 -19.62 28.84
CA GLY A 174 -6.95 -20.49 28.53
C GLY A 174 -6.07 -19.94 27.39
N ALA A 175 -4.99 -20.64 27.12
CA ALA A 175 -4.08 -20.40 25.99
C ALA A 175 -3.53 -21.73 25.50
N GLU A 176 -2.96 -21.74 24.30
CA GLU A 176 -2.39 -22.94 23.69
C GLU A 176 -3.47 -24.02 23.53
N GLU A 177 -3.17 -25.28 23.88
CA GLU A 177 -4.14 -26.39 23.81
C GLU A 177 -5.37 -26.18 24.71
N SER A 178 -5.26 -25.41 25.78
CA SER A 178 -6.34 -25.08 26.71
C SER A 178 -7.24 -23.92 26.26
N PHE A 179 -6.95 -23.27 25.13
CA PHE A 179 -7.76 -22.18 24.62
C PHE A 179 -9.17 -22.67 24.24
N SER A 180 -10.14 -22.32 25.05
CA SER A 180 -11.51 -22.81 24.92
C SER A 180 -12.55 -21.78 24.52
N GLY A 181 -12.31 -20.50 24.79
CA GLY A 181 -13.27 -19.43 24.56
C GLY A 181 -12.72 -18.07 24.96
N VAL A 182 -13.62 -17.10 25.11
CA VAL A 182 -13.26 -15.75 25.54
C VAL A 182 -14.23 -15.21 26.57
N VAL A 183 -13.78 -14.31 27.43
CA VAL A 183 -14.65 -13.48 28.29
C VAL A 183 -14.91 -12.17 27.55
N ASP A 184 -16.16 -11.90 27.23
CA ASP A 184 -16.61 -10.59 26.70
C ASP A 184 -16.65 -9.59 27.88
N LEU A 185 -15.78 -8.60 27.84
CA LEU A 185 -15.64 -7.59 28.89
C LEU A 185 -16.79 -6.57 28.89
N LEU A 186 -17.47 -6.39 27.77
CA LEU A 186 -18.62 -5.49 27.69
C LEU A 186 -19.84 -6.08 28.38
N LYS A 187 -20.14 -7.35 28.11
CA LYS A 187 -21.28 -8.09 28.69
C LYS A 187 -20.95 -8.79 30.02
N MET A 188 -19.68 -8.95 30.35
CA MET A 188 -19.19 -9.78 31.45
C MET A 188 -19.73 -11.20 31.39
N LYS A 189 -19.58 -11.83 30.22
CA LYS A 189 -19.99 -13.22 29.96
C LYS A 189 -18.86 -13.97 29.27
N ALA A 190 -18.76 -15.26 29.58
CA ALA A 190 -17.90 -16.17 28.85
C ALA A 190 -18.60 -16.68 27.58
N VAL A 191 -17.88 -16.71 26.46
CA VAL A 191 -18.38 -17.19 25.16
C VAL A 191 -17.55 -18.41 24.74
N TYR A 192 -18.22 -19.51 24.46
CA TYR A 192 -17.61 -20.77 24.02
C TYR A 192 -18.23 -21.19 22.69
N TRP A 193 -17.42 -21.44 21.69
CA TRP A 193 -17.86 -21.96 20.38
C TRP A 193 -17.93 -23.48 20.40
N VAL A 194 -18.85 -24.04 19.64
CA VAL A 194 -19.07 -25.49 19.59
C VAL A 194 -18.21 -26.08 18.48
N ASP A 195 -17.26 -26.94 18.82
CA ASP A 195 -16.33 -27.53 17.85
C ASP A 195 -17.04 -28.49 16.87
N ALA A 196 -18.14 -29.15 17.30
CA ALA A 196 -18.86 -30.13 16.48
C ALA A 196 -19.51 -29.55 15.21
N ASP A 197 -19.85 -28.27 15.20
CA ASP A 197 -20.42 -27.55 14.05
C ASP A 197 -19.45 -26.50 13.45
N MET A 198 -18.17 -26.67 13.69
CA MET A 198 -17.13 -25.76 13.19
C MET A 198 -17.31 -24.31 13.71
N GLY A 199 -17.82 -24.16 14.92
CA GLY A 199 -18.01 -22.89 15.58
C GLY A 199 -19.21 -22.07 15.07
N LEU A 200 -20.15 -22.66 14.33
CA LEU A 200 -21.36 -21.97 13.86
C LEU A 200 -22.27 -21.61 15.05
N SER A 201 -22.34 -22.46 16.04
CA SER A 201 -23.06 -22.17 17.29
C SER A 201 -22.10 -21.83 18.42
N PHE A 202 -22.61 -21.07 19.37
CA PHE A 202 -21.91 -20.70 20.61
C PHE A 202 -22.82 -20.78 21.80
N ARG A 203 -22.21 -20.82 22.99
CA ARG A 203 -22.93 -20.72 24.25
C ARG A 203 -22.34 -19.60 25.11
N GLU A 204 -23.21 -18.88 25.79
CA GLU A 204 -22.82 -17.93 26.83
C GLU A 204 -22.86 -18.61 28.20
N ALA A 205 -21.94 -18.24 29.05
CA ALA A 205 -21.85 -18.69 30.45
C ALA A 205 -21.40 -17.55 31.35
N ASP A 206 -21.45 -17.76 32.66
CA ASP A 206 -20.85 -16.79 33.57
C ASP A 206 -19.32 -16.81 33.47
N VAL A 207 -18.68 -15.71 33.83
CA VAL A 207 -17.23 -15.59 33.84
C VAL A 207 -16.63 -16.64 34.76
N PRO A 208 -15.62 -17.42 34.32
CA PRO A 208 -14.95 -18.38 35.21
C PRO A 208 -14.44 -17.71 36.48
N VAL A 209 -14.64 -18.38 37.64
CA VAL A 209 -14.33 -17.80 38.96
C VAL A 209 -12.87 -17.32 39.05
N GLU A 210 -11.95 -18.07 38.43
CA GLU A 210 -10.53 -17.75 38.39
C GLU A 210 -10.21 -16.48 37.54
N MET A 211 -11.10 -16.09 36.63
CA MET A 211 -10.94 -14.93 35.77
C MET A 211 -11.73 -13.70 36.23
N THR A 212 -12.65 -13.84 37.21
CA THR A 212 -13.55 -12.76 37.61
C THR A 212 -12.80 -11.48 37.95
N ARG A 213 -11.79 -11.56 38.79
CA ARG A 213 -10.97 -10.41 39.19
C ARG A 213 -10.28 -9.76 38.01
N SER A 214 -9.63 -10.54 37.15
CA SER A 214 -8.95 -10.01 35.96
C SER A 214 -9.94 -9.39 34.96
N ALA A 215 -11.11 -10.00 34.78
CA ALA A 215 -12.15 -9.47 33.93
C ALA A 215 -12.69 -8.13 34.44
N GLU A 216 -12.89 -7.99 35.78
CA GLU A 216 -13.30 -6.73 36.42
C GLU A 216 -12.25 -5.63 36.23
N GLU A 217 -10.98 -5.94 36.47
CA GLU A 217 -9.86 -4.98 36.30
C GLU A 217 -9.76 -4.50 34.85
N TRP A 218 -9.90 -5.38 33.87
CA TRP A 218 -9.83 -4.99 32.46
C TRP A 218 -11.11 -4.30 31.97
N ARG A 219 -12.27 -4.65 32.53
CA ARG A 219 -13.51 -3.92 32.30
C ARG A 219 -13.42 -2.48 32.80
N GLU A 220 -12.89 -2.27 33.99
CA GLU A 220 -12.68 -0.93 34.56
C GLU A 220 -11.82 -0.07 33.62
N ARG A 221 -10.69 -0.58 33.14
CA ARG A 221 -9.85 0.11 32.15
C ARG A 221 -10.58 0.40 30.83
N MET A 222 -11.46 -0.50 30.40
CA MET A 222 -12.29 -0.28 29.21
C MET A 222 -13.30 0.85 29.43
N VAL A 223 -13.92 0.92 30.62
CA VAL A 223 -14.87 1.97 31.00
C VAL A 223 -14.14 3.32 31.10
N GLU A 224 -12.98 3.37 31.73
CA GLU A 224 -12.13 4.57 31.78
C GLU A 224 -11.79 5.07 30.38
N ALA A 225 -11.31 4.18 29.49
CA ALA A 225 -11.02 4.54 28.11
C ALA A 225 -12.26 5.07 27.38
N ALA A 226 -13.42 4.46 27.57
CA ALA A 226 -14.67 4.92 26.95
C ALA A 226 -15.12 6.28 27.48
N ALA A 227 -14.86 6.58 28.76
CA ALA A 227 -15.20 7.86 29.37
C ALA A 227 -14.43 9.04 28.77
N GLU A 228 -13.21 8.83 28.28
CA GLU A 228 -12.39 9.85 27.61
C GLU A 228 -13.00 10.37 26.29
N ALA A 229 -14.06 9.73 25.78
CA ALA A 229 -14.65 10.09 24.48
C ALA A 229 -15.36 11.45 24.49
N SER A 230 -15.91 11.89 25.62
CA SER A 230 -16.60 13.18 25.77
C SER A 230 -16.60 13.66 27.22
N GLU A 231 -16.73 14.97 27.43
CA GLU A 231 -16.85 15.58 28.75
C GLU A 231 -18.04 14.99 29.53
N GLU A 232 -19.18 14.78 28.86
CA GLU A 232 -20.39 14.20 29.47
C GLU A 232 -20.14 12.80 30.04
N LEU A 233 -19.45 11.92 29.28
CA LEU A 233 -19.14 10.58 29.75
C LEU A 233 -18.10 10.59 30.87
N THR A 234 -17.12 11.52 30.80
CA THR A 234 -16.12 11.72 31.86
C THR A 234 -16.78 12.18 33.16
N GLU A 235 -17.64 13.20 33.11
CA GLU A 235 -18.36 13.70 34.29
C GLU A 235 -19.22 12.59 34.92
N LYS A 236 -20.00 11.89 34.11
CA LYS A 236 -20.84 10.79 34.59
C LYS A 236 -20.02 9.68 35.24
N TYR A 237 -18.89 9.31 34.64
CA TYR A 237 -18.00 8.29 35.21
C TYR A 237 -17.40 8.74 36.55
N LEU A 238 -16.98 10.00 36.66
CA LEU A 238 -16.45 10.56 37.90
C LEU A 238 -17.52 10.65 39.02
N GLU A 239 -18.78 10.89 38.66
CA GLU A 239 -19.89 10.97 39.63
C GLU A 239 -20.40 9.61 40.07
N THR A 240 -20.53 8.65 39.14
CA THR A 240 -21.20 7.37 39.37
C THR A 240 -20.28 6.16 39.48
N GLY A 241 -19.03 6.31 39.00
CA GLY A 241 -18.08 5.19 38.89
C GLY A 241 -18.45 4.16 37.81
N ALA A 242 -19.49 4.41 37.00
CA ALA A 242 -19.96 3.43 36.01
C ALA A 242 -20.55 4.08 34.75
N LEU A 243 -20.45 3.38 33.64
CA LEU A 243 -21.14 3.68 32.37
C LEU A 243 -21.99 2.45 31.96
N THR A 244 -23.09 2.70 31.28
CA THR A 244 -23.90 1.64 30.69
C THR A 244 -23.20 1.02 29.49
N GLU A 245 -23.56 -0.21 29.10
CA GLU A 245 -23.00 -0.88 27.93
C GLU A 245 -23.13 -0.03 26.63
N GLU A 246 -24.25 0.68 26.46
CA GLU A 246 -24.51 1.52 25.32
C GLU A 246 -23.59 2.73 25.30
N GLU A 247 -23.33 3.35 26.46
CA GLU A 247 -22.41 4.48 26.61
C GLU A 247 -20.96 4.05 26.37
N ILE A 248 -20.57 2.89 26.88
CA ILE A 248 -19.24 2.30 26.61
C ILE A 248 -19.06 2.07 25.11
N ARG A 249 -20.05 1.47 24.42
CA ARG A 249 -20.01 1.26 22.97
C ARG A 249 -19.87 2.57 22.21
N LYS A 250 -20.69 3.58 22.54
CA LYS A 250 -20.64 4.91 21.91
C LYS A 250 -19.30 5.59 22.14
N GLY A 251 -18.79 5.55 23.37
CA GLY A 251 -17.50 6.11 23.73
C GLY A 251 -16.35 5.46 22.94
N ILE A 252 -16.24 4.15 22.98
CA ILE A 252 -15.21 3.41 22.22
C ILE A 252 -15.32 3.70 20.73
N ARG A 253 -16.54 3.62 20.14
CA ARG A 253 -16.75 3.93 18.73
C ARG A 253 -16.28 5.34 18.38
N SER A 254 -16.61 6.34 19.19
CA SER A 254 -16.20 7.73 18.96
C SER A 254 -14.67 7.85 18.91
N LEU A 255 -13.95 7.21 19.81
CA LEU A 255 -12.49 7.21 19.85
C LEU A 255 -11.87 6.45 18.69
N VAL A 256 -12.47 5.33 18.27
CA VAL A 256 -12.04 4.57 17.09
C VAL A 256 -12.16 5.40 15.82
N LEU A 257 -13.30 6.07 15.62
CA LEU A 257 -13.50 6.97 14.46
C LEU A 257 -12.52 8.14 14.42
N GLN A 258 -11.98 8.54 15.57
CA GLN A 258 -10.93 9.57 15.68
C GLN A 258 -9.51 9.00 15.61
N ASN A 259 -9.34 7.70 15.40
CA ASN A 259 -8.05 6.99 15.47
C ASN A 259 -7.30 7.13 16.81
N LYS A 260 -8.01 7.35 17.90
CA LYS A 260 -7.43 7.51 19.25
C LYS A 260 -7.38 6.21 20.03
N LEU A 261 -8.20 5.23 19.67
CA LEU A 261 -8.33 3.95 20.37
C LEU A 261 -8.46 2.79 19.39
N VAL A 262 -7.87 1.65 19.74
CA VAL A 262 -7.95 0.41 18.97
C VAL A 262 -8.58 -0.68 19.85
N PRO A 263 -9.81 -1.12 19.58
CA PRO A 263 -10.39 -2.28 20.23
C PRO A 263 -9.66 -3.55 19.84
N ALA A 264 -9.34 -4.41 20.81
CA ALA A 264 -8.62 -5.66 20.58
C ALA A 264 -9.45 -6.88 20.92
N TYR A 265 -9.47 -7.82 20.00
CA TYR A 265 -10.11 -9.12 20.06
C TYR A 265 -9.08 -10.23 20.06
N CYS A 266 -9.44 -11.43 20.49
CA CYS A 266 -8.58 -12.60 20.41
C CYS A 266 -9.32 -13.84 19.92
N GLY A 267 -8.57 -14.77 19.35
CA GLY A 267 -9.14 -16.01 18.87
C GLY A 267 -8.13 -16.95 18.21
N SER A 268 -8.66 -17.99 17.62
CA SER A 268 -7.96 -18.89 16.73
C SER A 268 -8.82 -19.16 15.49
N ALA A 269 -8.49 -18.51 14.39
CA ALA A 269 -9.19 -18.73 13.13
C ALA A 269 -9.09 -20.21 12.69
N PHE A 270 -7.95 -20.84 12.90
CA PHE A 270 -7.75 -22.27 12.60
C PHE A 270 -8.66 -23.18 13.42
N LYS A 271 -8.87 -22.87 14.69
CA LYS A 271 -9.79 -23.60 15.60
C LYS A 271 -11.23 -23.08 15.55
N ASN A 272 -11.56 -22.19 14.63
CA ASN A 272 -12.91 -21.65 14.44
C ASN A 272 -13.48 -20.92 15.68
N LYS A 273 -12.63 -20.18 16.42
CA LYS A 273 -13.00 -19.49 17.66
C LYS A 273 -12.64 -18.00 17.57
N GLY A 274 -13.60 -17.13 17.87
CA GLY A 274 -13.38 -15.68 18.01
C GLY A 274 -13.61 -14.84 16.75
N VAL A 275 -13.74 -15.42 15.56
CA VAL A 275 -13.91 -14.66 14.30
C VAL A 275 -15.29 -14.00 14.22
N GLN A 276 -16.33 -14.63 14.72
CA GLN A 276 -17.66 -14.02 14.76
C GLN A 276 -17.71 -12.80 15.69
N SER A 277 -17.02 -12.87 16.84
CA SER A 277 -16.90 -11.71 17.73
C SER A 277 -16.14 -10.56 17.08
N LEU A 278 -15.13 -10.85 16.26
CA LEU A 278 -14.44 -9.84 15.45
C LEU A 278 -15.40 -9.17 14.46
N LEU A 279 -16.28 -9.95 13.78
CA LEU A 279 -17.29 -9.41 12.87
C LEU A 279 -18.31 -8.52 13.60
N ASP A 280 -18.71 -8.89 14.81
CA ASP A 280 -19.55 -8.02 15.65
C ASP A 280 -18.83 -6.70 15.95
N GLY A 281 -17.54 -6.76 16.30
CA GLY A 281 -16.72 -5.58 16.50
C GLY A 281 -16.58 -4.70 15.24
N VAL A 282 -16.49 -5.31 14.05
CA VAL A 282 -16.49 -4.58 12.77
C VAL A 282 -17.77 -3.76 12.61
N VAL A 283 -18.92 -4.37 12.90
CA VAL A 283 -20.23 -3.68 12.81
C VAL A 283 -20.35 -2.58 13.86
N GLU A 284 -19.92 -2.85 15.11
CA GLU A 284 -20.08 -1.93 16.23
C GLU A 284 -19.12 -0.73 16.17
N PHE A 285 -17.86 -0.93 15.83
CA PHE A 285 -16.82 0.07 16.05
C PHE A 285 -16.22 0.68 14.79
N LEU A 286 -16.18 -0.05 13.66
CA LEU A 286 -15.63 0.53 12.43
C LEU A 286 -16.63 1.46 11.72
N PRO A 287 -16.12 2.48 11.01
CA PRO A 287 -16.97 3.45 10.33
C PRO A 287 -17.76 2.84 9.16
N SER A 288 -18.90 3.46 8.90
CA SER A 288 -19.59 3.39 7.62
C SER A 288 -19.06 4.50 6.69
N PRO A 289 -19.34 4.46 5.38
CA PRO A 289 -18.97 5.54 4.47
C PRO A 289 -19.53 6.92 4.87
N SER A 290 -20.64 6.98 5.62
CA SER A 290 -21.23 8.22 6.12
C SER A 290 -20.53 8.78 7.36
N ASP A 291 -19.77 7.98 8.10
CA ASP A 291 -19.00 8.40 9.28
C ASP A 291 -17.65 9.06 8.91
N ILE A 292 -17.21 8.85 7.66
CA ILE A 292 -15.92 9.34 7.20
C ILE A 292 -16.03 10.80 6.76
N ARG A 293 -14.91 11.53 6.89
CA ARG A 293 -14.84 12.90 6.37
C ARG A 293 -15.16 12.92 4.87
N PRO A 294 -15.91 13.92 4.42
CA PRO A 294 -16.15 14.14 3.00
C PRO A 294 -14.83 14.15 2.21
N VAL A 295 -14.86 13.58 1.01
CA VAL A 295 -13.65 13.51 0.16
C VAL A 295 -13.40 14.89 -0.44
N GLU A 296 -12.17 15.33 -0.32
CA GLU A 296 -11.69 16.57 -0.91
C GLU A 296 -11.08 16.31 -2.29
N GLY A 297 -11.19 17.29 -3.16
CA GLY A 297 -10.61 17.22 -4.50
C GLY A 297 -10.49 18.61 -5.13
N VAL A 298 -9.90 18.66 -6.31
CA VAL A 298 -9.68 19.90 -7.05
C VAL A 298 -10.65 19.97 -8.25
N VAL A 299 -11.25 21.13 -8.47
CA VAL A 299 -12.10 21.42 -9.63
C VAL A 299 -11.35 22.36 -10.54
N ASP A 300 -10.93 21.87 -11.72
CA ASP A 300 -10.17 22.64 -12.71
C ASP A 300 -8.89 23.30 -12.16
N SER A 301 -8.20 24.09 -12.98
CA SER A 301 -6.93 24.76 -12.63
C SER A 301 -7.00 25.80 -11.49
N ASP A 302 -8.20 26.05 -10.92
CA ASP A 302 -8.37 26.89 -9.74
C ASP A 302 -8.26 26.08 -8.44
N THR A 303 -7.35 26.50 -7.59
CA THR A 303 -7.00 25.94 -6.28
C THR A 303 -8.13 25.90 -5.22
N SER A 304 -9.38 26.06 -5.60
CA SER A 304 -10.52 25.95 -4.69
C SER A 304 -10.89 24.48 -4.48
N GLY A 305 -10.59 23.95 -3.31
CA GLY A 305 -10.98 22.60 -2.93
C GLY A 305 -12.49 22.38 -3.02
N ALA A 306 -12.89 21.31 -3.72
CA ALA A 306 -14.27 20.86 -3.72
C ALA A 306 -14.44 19.68 -2.78
N ILE A 307 -15.59 19.60 -2.14
CA ILE A 307 -15.91 18.55 -1.18
C ILE A 307 -17.05 17.70 -1.74
N ARG A 308 -16.97 16.39 -1.58
CA ARG A 308 -18.05 15.43 -1.90
C ARG A 308 -18.39 14.62 -0.65
N ARG A 309 -19.68 14.61 -0.30
CA ARG A 309 -20.20 13.78 0.80
C ARG A 309 -20.61 12.40 0.29
N ALA A 310 -20.54 11.41 1.14
CA ALA A 310 -20.98 10.06 0.81
C ALA A 310 -22.53 10.01 0.77
N SER A 311 -23.12 10.50 -0.33
CA SER A 311 -24.55 10.54 -0.57
C SER A 311 -24.86 10.21 -2.03
N ASP A 312 -25.99 9.52 -2.27
CA ASP A 312 -26.47 9.22 -3.61
C ASP A 312 -26.96 10.48 -4.36
N ASP A 313 -27.31 11.55 -3.65
CA ASP A 313 -27.81 12.81 -4.21
C ASP A 313 -26.68 13.76 -4.66
N GLU A 314 -25.45 13.48 -4.29
CA GLU A 314 -24.27 14.23 -4.73
C GLU A 314 -23.87 13.87 -6.18
N PRO A 315 -23.14 14.75 -6.89
CA PRO A 315 -22.55 14.41 -8.17
C PRO A 315 -21.63 13.21 -8.06
N PHE A 316 -21.61 12.35 -9.09
CA PHE A 316 -20.82 11.14 -9.10
C PHE A 316 -19.32 11.43 -8.98
N SER A 317 -18.66 10.75 -8.07
CA SER A 317 -17.20 10.66 -7.99
C SER A 317 -16.75 9.31 -7.49
N ALA A 318 -15.73 8.76 -8.11
CA ALA A 318 -15.15 7.46 -7.78
C ALA A 318 -13.65 7.43 -8.06
N LEU A 319 -12.94 6.56 -7.37
CA LEU A 319 -11.52 6.31 -7.55
C LEU A 319 -11.30 4.90 -8.10
N ALA A 320 -10.65 4.81 -9.25
CA ALA A 320 -10.17 3.54 -9.79
C ALA A 320 -8.91 3.12 -9.04
N PHE A 321 -9.00 2.13 -8.17
CA PHE A 321 -7.90 1.76 -7.29
C PHE A 321 -7.15 0.49 -7.71
N LYS A 322 -7.73 -0.30 -8.61
CA LYS A 322 -7.08 -1.52 -9.12
C LYS A 322 -7.57 -1.81 -10.54
N ILE A 323 -6.66 -2.25 -11.38
CA ILE A 323 -6.96 -2.79 -12.70
C ILE A 323 -6.52 -4.25 -12.73
N ALA A 324 -7.30 -5.12 -13.32
CA ALA A 324 -6.97 -6.51 -13.52
C ALA A 324 -7.36 -6.95 -14.93
N ALA A 325 -6.49 -7.71 -15.59
CA ALA A 325 -6.81 -8.37 -16.83
C ALA A 325 -7.54 -9.68 -16.56
N ASP A 326 -8.66 -9.87 -17.21
CA ASP A 326 -9.44 -11.09 -17.14
C ASP A 326 -9.51 -11.74 -18.51
N PRO A 327 -9.20 -13.04 -18.64
CA PRO A 327 -9.14 -13.72 -19.93
C PRO A 327 -10.49 -13.80 -20.65
N PHE A 328 -11.61 -13.69 -19.92
CA PHE A 328 -12.96 -13.86 -20.48
C PHE A 328 -13.69 -12.54 -20.75
N VAL A 329 -13.50 -11.53 -19.88
CA VAL A 329 -14.22 -10.27 -19.97
C VAL A 329 -13.34 -9.07 -20.31
N GLY A 330 -12.03 -9.26 -20.40
CA GLY A 330 -11.07 -8.22 -20.69
C GLY A 330 -10.65 -7.43 -19.43
N THR A 331 -10.48 -6.13 -19.55
CA THR A 331 -10.03 -5.30 -18.42
C THR A 331 -11.14 -5.04 -17.42
N LEU A 332 -10.87 -5.36 -16.16
CA LEU A 332 -11.69 -5.03 -14.99
C LEU A 332 -11.07 -3.82 -14.29
N THR A 333 -11.81 -2.74 -14.15
CA THR A 333 -11.43 -1.56 -13.39
C THR A 333 -12.20 -1.55 -12.07
N PHE A 334 -11.52 -1.88 -10.98
CA PHE A 334 -12.09 -1.81 -9.63
C PHE A 334 -12.15 -0.36 -9.20
N PHE A 335 -13.30 0.05 -8.72
CA PHE A 335 -13.52 1.42 -8.28
C PHE A 335 -14.33 1.48 -7.00
N ARG A 336 -14.07 2.52 -6.22
CA ARG A 336 -14.87 2.89 -5.07
C ARG A 336 -15.66 4.16 -5.41
N VAL A 337 -16.96 4.11 -5.21
CA VAL A 337 -17.83 5.29 -5.32
C VAL A 337 -17.77 6.09 -4.02
N TYR A 338 -17.34 7.34 -4.08
CA TYR A 338 -17.33 8.25 -2.94
C TYR A 338 -18.63 9.05 -2.85
N SER A 339 -19.21 9.44 -3.99
CA SER A 339 -20.46 10.21 -4.04
C SER A 339 -21.27 9.86 -5.29
N GLY A 340 -22.55 10.09 -5.22
CA GLY A 340 -23.47 9.92 -6.33
C GLY A 340 -23.76 8.48 -6.72
N VAL A 341 -24.29 8.32 -7.91
CA VAL A 341 -24.68 7.02 -8.49
C VAL A 341 -24.22 6.97 -9.94
N VAL A 342 -23.65 5.83 -10.33
CA VAL A 342 -23.31 5.54 -11.73
C VAL A 342 -24.09 4.33 -12.22
N LYS A 343 -24.60 4.40 -13.45
CA LYS A 343 -25.41 3.33 -14.06
C LYS A 343 -24.73 2.79 -15.31
N THR A 344 -25.08 1.58 -15.67
CA THR A 344 -24.71 0.99 -16.95
C THR A 344 -25.21 1.89 -18.09
N GLY A 345 -24.30 2.26 -19.00
CA GLY A 345 -24.56 3.13 -20.13
C GLY A 345 -24.26 4.61 -19.91
N ASP A 346 -24.07 5.05 -18.67
CA ASP A 346 -23.67 6.43 -18.35
C ASP A 346 -22.31 6.78 -18.99
N VAL A 347 -22.10 8.08 -19.16
CA VAL A 347 -20.79 8.62 -19.56
C VAL A 347 -20.20 9.34 -18.37
N VAL A 348 -18.97 9.00 -18.03
CA VAL A 348 -18.19 9.62 -16.95
C VAL A 348 -16.97 10.31 -17.53
N CYS A 349 -16.40 11.26 -16.84
CA CYS A 349 -15.13 11.87 -17.23
C CYS A 349 -13.98 11.39 -16.32
N ASN A 350 -12.80 11.32 -16.92
CA ASN A 350 -11.53 11.21 -16.22
C ASN A 350 -10.88 12.61 -16.23
N PRO A 351 -11.02 13.40 -15.17
CA PRO A 351 -10.55 14.79 -15.15
C PRO A 351 -9.03 14.88 -15.31
N GLY A 352 -8.29 13.93 -14.73
CA GLY A 352 -6.82 13.91 -14.81
C GLY A 352 -6.27 13.73 -16.22
N LYS A 353 -7.04 13.11 -17.13
CA LYS A 353 -6.66 12.87 -18.53
C LYS A 353 -7.49 13.68 -19.53
N GLY A 354 -8.50 14.42 -19.07
CA GLY A 354 -9.42 15.17 -19.93
C GLY A 354 -10.26 14.28 -20.86
N LYS A 355 -10.47 13.00 -20.53
CA LYS A 355 -11.14 12.01 -21.38
C LYS A 355 -12.51 11.64 -20.83
N LYS A 356 -13.43 11.33 -21.75
CA LYS A 356 -14.76 10.79 -21.42
C LYS A 356 -14.78 9.29 -21.69
N GLU A 357 -15.33 8.55 -20.75
CA GLU A 357 -15.46 7.09 -20.80
C GLU A 357 -16.91 6.67 -20.69
N ARG A 358 -17.32 5.69 -21.46
CA ARG A 358 -18.66 5.11 -21.37
C ARG A 358 -18.64 3.90 -20.44
N VAL A 359 -19.49 3.93 -19.43
CA VAL A 359 -19.70 2.81 -18.51
C VAL A 359 -20.36 1.65 -19.25
N GLY A 360 -19.62 0.58 -19.43
CA GLY A 360 -20.11 -0.66 -20.03
C GLY A 360 -20.95 -1.46 -19.04
N ARG A 361 -20.43 -2.59 -18.58
CA ARG A 361 -21.05 -3.41 -17.53
C ARG A 361 -20.46 -3.09 -16.18
N ILE A 362 -21.30 -3.09 -15.15
CA ILE A 362 -20.89 -2.97 -13.75
C ILE A 362 -21.06 -4.34 -13.10
N VAL A 363 -20.03 -4.81 -12.42
CA VAL A 363 -20.05 -6.10 -11.73
C VAL A 363 -19.69 -5.94 -10.27
N GLN A 364 -20.40 -6.64 -9.41
CA GLN A 364 -20.06 -6.83 -8.02
C GLN A 364 -19.34 -8.16 -7.87
N LEU A 365 -18.30 -8.17 -7.05
CA LEU A 365 -17.48 -9.35 -6.83
C LEU A 365 -17.93 -10.06 -5.55
N HIS A 366 -18.06 -11.37 -5.63
CA HIS A 366 -18.31 -12.27 -4.52
C HIS A 366 -17.28 -13.40 -4.60
N ALA A 367 -16.12 -13.18 -4.00
CA ALA A 367 -14.98 -14.09 -4.11
C ALA A 367 -14.68 -14.42 -5.60
N ASN A 368 -14.88 -15.67 -6.03
CA ASN A 368 -14.63 -16.11 -7.41
C ASN A 368 -15.82 -15.90 -8.37
N SER A 369 -16.95 -15.40 -7.87
CA SER A 369 -18.15 -15.16 -8.70
C SER A 369 -18.35 -13.68 -8.97
N ARG A 370 -18.98 -13.37 -10.11
CA ARG A 370 -19.31 -12.01 -10.55
C ARG A 370 -20.79 -11.91 -10.75
N VAL A 371 -21.39 -10.89 -10.16
CA VAL A 371 -22.81 -10.59 -10.32
C VAL A 371 -22.92 -9.25 -11.04
N GLU A 372 -23.58 -9.24 -12.19
CA GLU A 372 -23.84 -8.01 -12.93
C GLU A 372 -24.89 -7.18 -12.20
N ILE A 373 -24.59 -5.89 -12.01
CA ILE A 373 -25.47 -4.92 -11.36
C ILE A 373 -25.73 -3.76 -12.31
N SER A 374 -26.92 -3.16 -12.21
CA SER A 374 -27.32 -2.06 -13.10
C SER A 374 -26.76 -0.69 -12.69
N GLU A 375 -26.39 -0.54 -11.44
CA GLU A 375 -25.91 0.73 -10.87
C GLU A 375 -24.97 0.47 -9.67
N ALA A 376 -24.04 1.39 -9.43
CA ALA A 376 -23.22 1.44 -8.22
C ALA A 376 -23.41 2.80 -7.54
N ARG A 377 -23.48 2.81 -6.22
CA ARG A 377 -23.88 3.95 -5.39
C ARG A 377 -22.78 4.38 -4.42
N ALA A 378 -22.93 5.58 -3.85
CA ALA A 378 -21.99 6.10 -2.83
C ALA A 378 -21.67 5.05 -1.75
N GLY A 379 -20.38 4.87 -1.45
CA GLY A 379 -19.86 3.89 -0.49
C GLY A 379 -19.69 2.47 -1.04
N GLU A 380 -20.09 2.17 -2.28
CA GLU A 380 -19.93 0.85 -2.87
C GLU A 380 -18.56 0.67 -3.53
N ILE A 381 -18.10 -0.58 -3.49
CA ILE A 381 -16.94 -1.07 -4.23
C ILE A 381 -17.48 -2.04 -5.29
N ALA A 382 -17.10 -1.81 -6.55
CA ALA A 382 -17.51 -2.62 -7.68
C ALA A 382 -16.42 -2.62 -8.76
N ALA A 383 -16.63 -3.31 -9.87
CA ALA A 383 -15.74 -3.26 -11.01
C ALA A 383 -16.49 -2.87 -12.30
N LEU A 384 -15.85 -2.07 -13.15
CA LEU A 384 -16.30 -1.70 -14.47
C LEU A 384 -15.59 -2.54 -15.52
N ILE A 385 -16.32 -2.99 -16.50
CA ILE A 385 -15.80 -3.75 -17.65
C ILE A 385 -15.78 -2.84 -18.87
N GLY A 386 -14.63 -2.80 -19.55
CA GLY A 386 -14.49 -2.20 -20.87
C GLY A 386 -14.09 -0.73 -20.91
N LEU A 387 -13.62 -0.15 -19.81
CA LEU A 387 -12.92 1.13 -19.84
C LEU A 387 -11.57 0.98 -20.54
N LYS A 388 -11.18 1.97 -21.36
CA LYS A 388 -10.01 1.86 -22.25
C LYS A 388 -8.81 2.67 -21.73
N ASP A 389 -9.09 3.88 -21.28
CA ASP A 389 -8.04 4.88 -20.97
C ASP A 389 -7.90 5.14 -19.45
N VAL A 390 -8.42 4.25 -18.62
CA VAL A 390 -8.34 4.35 -17.16
C VAL A 390 -7.15 3.55 -16.64
N THR A 391 -6.38 4.16 -15.74
CA THR A 391 -5.26 3.54 -15.03
C THR A 391 -5.53 3.57 -13.52
N THR A 392 -4.80 2.77 -12.77
CA THR A 392 -4.88 2.76 -11.30
C THR A 392 -4.55 4.15 -10.75
N GLY A 393 -5.38 4.66 -9.84
CA GLY A 393 -5.28 6.00 -9.29
C GLY A 393 -6.09 7.07 -10.01
N ASP A 394 -6.70 6.75 -11.15
CA ASP A 394 -7.53 7.71 -11.89
C ASP A 394 -8.86 7.98 -11.17
N THR A 395 -9.31 9.22 -11.27
CA THR A 395 -10.64 9.63 -10.82
C THR A 395 -11.64 9.47 -11.95
N LEU A 396 -12.81 8.91 -11.64
CA LEU A 396 -13.98 8.91 -12.49
C LEU A 396 -15.02 9.85 -11.87
N SER A 397 -15.55 10.77 -12.65
CA SER A 397 -16.37 11.86 -12.14
C SER A 397 -17.54 12.19 -13.07
N ASP A 398 -18.52 12.90 -12.52
CA ASP A 398 -19.60 13.53 -13.26
C ASP A 398 -19.05 14.48 -14.34
N ILE A 399 -19.69 14.54 -15.52
CA ILE A 399 -19.23 15.35 -16.65
C ILE A 399 -19.48 16.83 -16.41
N ASP A 400 -20.62 17.17 -15.78
CA ASP A 400 -21.07 18.55 -15.60
C ASP A 400 -20.45 19.18 -14.34
N LYS A 401 -20.10 18.34 -13.38
CA LYS A 401 -19.48 18.76 -12.10
C LYS A 401 -18.24 17.92 -11.80
N PRO A 402 -17.19 18.03 -12.64
CA PRO A 402 -15.99 17.24 -12.48
C PRO A 402 -15.27 17.57 -11.17
N ILE A 403 -14.64 16.58 -10.57
CA ILE A 403 -13.74 16.68 -9.44
C ILE A 403 -12.58 15.74 -9.67
N LEU A 404 -11.35 16.20 -9.43
CA LEU A 404 -10.16 15.36 -9.38
C LEU A 404 -9.87 15.06 -7.91
N LEU A 405 -10.01 13.82 -7.51
CA LEU A 405 -9.63 13.34 -6.19
C LEU A 405 -8.11 13.30 -6.08
N GLU A 406 -7.61 13.31 -4.84
CA GLU A 406 -6.18 13.22 -4.57
C GLU A 406 -5.56 12.02 -5.30
N LYS A 407 -4.45 12.26 -6.00
CA LYS A 407 -3.71 11.23 -6.72
C LYS A 407 -3.02 10.29 -5.74
N MET A 408 -2.99 9.01 -6.08
CA MET A 408 -2.11 8.06 -5.40
C MET A 408 -0.66 8.32 -5.84
N GLU A 409 0.24 8.42 -4.87
CA GLU A 409 1.67 8.43 -5.12
C GLU A 409 2.17 6.98 -5.15
N PHE A 410 2.94 6.64 -6.16
CA PHE A 410 3.52 5.32 -6.31
C PHE A 410 5.03 5.38 -6.18
N PRO A 411 5.65 4.48 -5.40
CA PRO A 411 7.09 4.45 -5.26
C PRO A 411 7.77 4.10 -6.59
N GLU A 412 8.93 4.68 -6.81
CA GLU A 412 9.77 4.35 -7.96
C GLU A 412 10.36 2.95 -7.80
N PRO A 413 10.44 2.16 -8.89
CA PRO A 413 11.08 0.86 -8.86
C PRO A 413 12.56 0.96 -8.51
N VAL A 414 13.06 -0.02 -7.77
CA VAL A 414 14.45 -0.02 -7.23
C VAL A 414 15.33 -1.11 -7.84
N ILE A 415 14.75 -2.07 -8.55
CA ILE A 415 15.48 -3.17 -9.20
C ILE A 415 15.01 -3.30 -10.65
N SER A 416 15.93 -3.68 -11.54
CA SER A 416 15.66 -3.90 -12.95
C SER A 416 16.30 -5.18 -13.44
N VAL A 417 15.63 -5.87 -14.38
CA VAL A 417 16.17 -7.04 -15.07
C VAL A 417 15.91 -6.93 -16.56
N ALA A 418 16.85 -7.41 -17.38
CA ALA A 418 16.66 -7.56 -18.81
C ALA A 418 15.80 -8.80 -19.08
N VAL A 419 14.81 -8.69 -19.96
CA VAL A 419 13.99 -9.82 -20.42
C VAL A 419 14.10 -9.95 -21.94
N GLU A 420 14.38 -11.17 -22.38
CA GLU A 420 14.49 -11.51 -23.80
C GLU A 420 13.52 -12.63 -24.16
N PRO A 421 12.69 -12.46 -25.20
CA PRO A 421 11.80 -13.52 -25.63
C PRO A 421 12.60 -14.71 -26.16
N LYS A 422 12.18 -15.95 -25.85
CA LYS A 422 12.87 -17.15 -26.33
C LYS A 422 12.70 -17.38 -27.83
N THR A 423 11.60 -16.94 -28.39
CA THR A 423 11.29 -17.09 -29.82
C THR A 423 10.75 -15.78 -30.39
N LYS A 424 10.83 -15.65 -31.73
CA LYS A 424 10.27 -14.48 -32.42
C LYS A 424 8.76 -14.36 -32.25
N ALA A 425 8.04 -15.47 -32.09
CA ALA A 425 6.61 -15.49 -31.79
C ALA A 425 6.29 -14.98 -30.38
N ASP A 426 7.22 -15.15 -29.42
CA ASP A 426 7.09 -14.65 -28.07
C ASP A 426 7.30 -13.12 -28.00
N GLN A 427 8.03 -12.53 -28.96
CA GLN A 427 8.32 -11.11 -28.97
C GLN A 427 7.06 -10.25 -29.09
N ASP A 428 6.17 -10.57 -30.03
CA ASP A 428 4.93 -9.81 -30.23
C ASP A 428 3.97 -9.99 -29.03
N LYS A 429 3.92 -11.20 -28.48
CA LYS A 429 3.14 -11.50 -27.28
C LYS A 429 3.70 -10.80 -26.05
N MET A 430 5.02 -10.72 -25.91
CA MET A 430 5.71 -10.10 -24.79
C MET A 430 5.33 -8.63 -24.67
N GLY A 431 5.36 -7.87 -25.77
CA GLY A 431 4.96 -6.46 -25.76
C GLY A 431 3.52 -6.27 -25.29
N SER A 432 2.59 -7.11 -25.76
CA SER A 432 1.19 -7.07 -25.32
C SER A 432 1.02 -7.46 -23.85
N ALA A 433 1.74 -8.48 -23.38
CA ALA A 433 1.71 -8.93 -21.99
C ALA A 433 2.25 -7.85 -21.05
N LEU A 434 3.43 -7.31 -21.36
CA LEU A 434 4.05 -6.24 -20.57
C LEU A 434 3.18 -4.99 -20.50
N SER A 435 2.53 -4.58 -21.61
CA SER A 435 1.62 -3.44 -21.62
C SER A 435 0.44 -3.63 -20.67
N LYS A 436 -0.14 -4.84 -20.59
CA LYS A 436 -1.22 -5.15 -19.66
C LYS A 436 -0.74 -5.14 -18.21
N LEU A 437 0.41 -5.74 -17.95
CA LEU A 437 1.00 -5.80 -16.60
C LEU A 437 1.34 -4.39 -16.07
N VAL A 438 1.83 -3.48 -16.93
CA VAL A 438 2.04 -2.07 -16.58
C VAL A 438 0.73 -1.34 -16.26
N GLN A 439 -0.37 -1.68 -16.94
CA GLN A 439 -1.68 -1.10 -16.61
C GLN A 439 -2.21 -1.57 -15.26
N GLU A 440 -1.91 -2.81 -14.89
CA GLU A 440 -2.33 -3.38 -13.60
C GLU A 440 -1.50 -2.84 -12.43
N ASP A 441 -0.19 -2.72 -12.62
CA ASP A 441 0.75 -2.35 -11.57
C ASP A 441 1.55 -1.10 -11.93
N PRO A 442 1.22 0.06 -11.33
CA PRO A 442 1.93 1.30 -11.58
C PRO A 442 3.35 1.37 -11.01
N SER A 443 3.77 0.42 -10.14
CA SER A 443 5.16 0.29 -9.69
C SER A 443 6.02 -0.54 -10.63
N PHE A 444 5.39 -1.20 -11.58
CA PHE A 444 6.07 -1.96 -12.63
C PHE A 444 6.31 -1.10 -13.86
N ARG A 445 7.55 -1.02 -14.30
CA ARG A 445 7.93 -0.24 -15.48
C ARG A 445 8.61 -1.10 -16.52
N VAL A 446 8.42 -0.71 -17.77
CA VAL A 446 9.05 -1.33 -18.92
C VAL A 446 9.74 -0.25 -19.75
N SER A 447 11.00 -0.45 -20.05
CA SER A 447 11.80 0.40 -20.92
C SER A 447 12.58 -0.45 -21.92
N SER A 448 13.05 0.17 -22.97
CA SER A 448 14.00 -0.45 -23.91
C SER A 448 15.34 0.23 -23.77
N ASP A 449 16.37 -0.54 -23.61
CA ASP A 449 17.74 -0.03 -23.64
C ASP A 449 18.08 0.44 -25.06
N PRO A 450 18.41 1.73 -25.26
CA PRO A 450 18.69 2.26 -26.59
C PRO A 450 19.94 1.65 -27.26
N GLU A 451 20.90 1.19 -26.46
CA GLU A 451 22.17 0.66 -26.96
C GLU A 451 22.08 -0.83 -27.28
N SER A 452 21.55 -1.63 -26.38
CA SER A 452 21.44 -3.08 -26.56
C SER A 452 20.15 -3.53 -27.25
N GLY A 453 19.11 -2.68 -27.27
CA GLY A 453 17.78 -3.01 -27.75
C GLY A 453 17.04 -4.00 -26.84
N GLN A 454 17.57 -4.30 -25.66
CA GLN A 454 16.96 -5.20 -24.69
C GLN A 454 15.73 -4.56 -24.03
N THR A 455 14.74 -5.37 -23.72
CA THR A 455 13.61 -4.95 -22.90
C THR A 455 14.00 -5.07 -21.42
N ILE A 456 13.96 -3.94 -20.72
CA ILE A 456 14.23 -3.85 -19.29
C ILE A 456 12.90 -3.76 -18.56
N ILE A 457 12.70 -4.62 -17.56
CA ILE A 457 11.58 -4.54 -16.63
C ILE A 457 12.09 -4.12 -15.25
N SER A 458 11.37 -3.21 -14.60
CA SER A 458 11.74 -2.65 -13.29
C SER A 458 10.62 -2.81 -12.29
N GLY A 459 10.95 -3.08 -11.03
CA GLY A 459 9.99 -3.34 -9.96
C GLY A 459 10.55 -3.07 -8.56
N MET A 460 9.76 -3.41 -7.54
CA MET A 460 10.04 -3.10 -6.14
C MET A 460 10.97 -4.10 -5.44
N GLY A 461 11.16 -5.29 -6.01
CA GLY A 461 12.01 -6.33 -5.44
C GLY A 461 12.15 -7.54 -6.35
N GLU A 462 13.03 -8.49 -5.98
CA GLU A 462 13.27 -9.71 -6.76
C GLU A 462 11.99 -10.56 -6.89
N LEU A 463 11.28 -10.74 -5.78
CA LEU A 463 10.04 -11.52 -5.76
C LEU A 463 8.97 -10.87 -6.67
N HIS A 464 8.86 -9.55 -6.66
CA HIS A 464 7.95 -8.82 -7.53
C HIS A 464 8.24 -9.12 -9.01
N LEU A 465 9.49 -8.99 -9.46
CA LEU A 465 9.87 -9.27 -10.85
C LEU A 465 9.76 -10.74 -11.21
N GLU A 466 10.07 -11.64 -10.29
CA GLU A 466 9.89 -13.08 -10.47
C GLU A 466 8.43 -13.46 -10.74
N ILE A 467 7.50 -12.86 -9.96
CA ILE A 467 6.06 -13.05 -10.15
C ILE A 467 5.59 -12.51 -11.49
N ILE A 468 6.04 -11.32 -11.88
CA ILE A 468 5.72 -10.73 -13.18
C ILE A 468 6.16 -11.63 -14.33
N VAL A 469 7.39 -12.17 -14.28
CA VAL A 469 7.92 -13.08 -15.30
C VAL A 469 7.14 -14.41 -15.35
N ASP A 470 6.79 -14.94 -14.19
CA ASP A 470 5.98 -16.16 -14.10
C ASP A 470 4.55 -15.94 -14.62
N ARG A 471 3.94 -14.77 -14.34
CA ARG A 471 2.65 -14.35 -14.92
C ARG A 471 2.73 -14.26 -16.46
N MET A 472 3.81 -13.68 -17.00
CA MET A 472 4.01 -13.64 -18.46
C MET A 472 3.96 -15.05 -19.05
N LYS A 473 4.58 -16.03 -18.39
CA LYS A 473 4.59 -17.43 -18.83
C LYS A 473 3.22 -18.09 -18.70
N ARG A 474 2.55 -18.00 -17.54
CA ARG A 474 1.31 -18.73 -17.23
C ARG A 474 0.07 -18.09 -17.89
N GLU A 475 -0.08 -16.77 -17.75
CA GLU A 475 -1.29 -16.08 -18.20
C GLU A 475 -1.24 -15.68 -19.69
N PHE A 476 -0.05 -15.35 -20.19
CA PHE A 476 0.13 -14.85 -21.57
C PHE A 476 0.84 -15.82 -22.50
N ASN A 477 1.28 -16.98 -22.00
CA ASN A 477 2.05 -17.98 -22.77
C ASN A 477 3.28 -17.35 -23.45
N VAL A 478 4.04 -16.52 -22.73
CA VAL A 478 5.28 -15.88 -23.16
C VAL A 478 6.45 -16.51 -22.44
N ALA A 479 7.35 -17.18 -23.17
CA ALA A 479 8.59 -17.67 -22.63
C ALA A 479 9.70 -16.65 -22.82
N ALA A 480 10.33 -16.22 -21.72
CA ALA A 480 11.42 -15.24 -21.72
C ALA A 480 12.65 -15.77 -20.97
N ASN A 481 13.83 -15.30 -21.37
CA ASN A 481 15.04 -15.40 -20.58
C ASN A 481 15.15 -14.14 -19.73
N VAL A 482 15.57 -14.30 -18.48
CA VAL A 482 15.74 -13.20 -17.54
C VAL A 482 17.22 -13.01 -17.28
N GLY A 483 17.72 -11.80 -17.46
CA GLY A 483 19.10 -11.42 -17.16
C GLY A 483 19.36 -11.29 -15.67
N ALA A 484 20.61 -11.01 -15.31
CA ALA A 484 20.96 -10.73 -13.93
C ALA A 484 20.32 -9.41 -13.44
N PRO A 485 19.86 -9.34 -12.17
CA PRO A 485 19.31 -8.12 -11.61
C PRO A 485 20.31 -6.96 -11.64
N GLN A 486 19.81 -5.77 -11.94
CA GLN A 486 20.59 -4.54 -11.90
C GLN A 486 19.94 -3.55 -10.96
N VAL A 487 20.77 -2.87 -10.18
CA VAL A 487 20.33 -1.85 -9.24
C VAL A 487 20.03 -0.55 -9.98
N ALA A 488 18.91 0.07 -9.69
CA ALA A 488 18.58 1.40 -10.19
C ALA A 488 19.30 2.46 -9.36
N TYR A 489 20.53 2.78 -9.76
CA TYR A 489 21.30 3.88 -9.18
C TYR A 489 20.69 5.23 -9.53
N ARG A 490 21.03 6.28 -8.79
CA ARG A 490 20.68 7.68 -9.03
C ARG A 490 21.95 8.53 -8.96
N GLU A 491 21.84 9.76 -9.43
CA GLU A 491 22.88 10.76 -9.29
C GLU A 491 22.35 11.96 -8.52
N THR A 492 23.22 12.69 -7.84
CA THR A 492 22.92 13.98 -7.22
C THR A 492 24.14 14.88 -7.29
N ILE A 493 24.04 16.10 -6.80
CA ILE A 493 25.15 17.05 -6.71
C ILE A 493 25.42 17.44 -5.25
N ARG A 494 26.65 17.82 -4.95
CA ARG A 494 27.06 18.21 -3.59
C ARG A 494 27.28 19.71 -3.40
N LYS A 495 27.39 20.47 -4.48
CA LYS A 495 27.68 21.90 -4.45
C LYS A 495 26.71 22.69 -5.31
N ALA A 496 26.34 23.87 -4.83
CA ALA A 496 25.67 24.86 -5.66
C ALA A 496 26.63 25.43 -6.71
N VAL A 497 26.14 25.58 -7.93
CA VAL A 497 26.91 26.15 -9.05
C VAL A 497 25.98 27.06 -9.87
N GLU A 498 26.58 28.08 -10.46
CA GLU A 498 25.95 28.90 -11.50
C GLU A 498 26.60 28.55 -12.85
N CYS A 499 25.76 28.40 -13.85
CA CYS A 499 26.23 28.00 -15.18
C CYS A 499 25.51 28.74 -16.31
N GLU A 500 26.23 28.94 -17.40
CA GLU A 500 25.73 29.55 -18.63
C GLU A 500 25.50 28.46 -19.68
N GLY A 501 24.31 28.44 -20.28
CA GLY A 501 24.00 27.58 -21.42
C GLY A 501 23.64 28.42 -22.64
N LYS A 502 24.45 28.31 -23.70
CA LYS A 502 24.24 29.05 -24.91
C LYS A 502 24.20 28.14 -26.13
N PHE A 503 23.07 28.12 -26.80
CA PHE A 503 22.86 27.35 -28.01
C PHE A 503 22.68 28.31 -29.19
N ILE A 504 23.62 28.29 -30.11
CA ILE A 504 23.58 29.08 -31.34
C ILE A 504 23.84 28.16 -32.51
N ARG A 505 22.93 28.15 -33.49
CA ARG A 505 23.08 27.41 -34.72
C ARG A 505 22.62 28.29 -35.90
N GLN A 506 23.51 28.54 -36.87
CA GLN A 506 23.17 29.17 -38.12
C GLN A 506 23.35 28.15 -39.25
N SER A 507 22.29 27.83 -39.96
CA SER A 507 22.31 26.95 -41.12
C SER A 507 21.44 27.58 -42.21
N GLY A 508 22.01 28.38 -43.08
CA GLY A 508 21.45 28.83 -44.35
C GLY A 508 19.99 29.23 -44.36
N GLY A 509 19.54 30.11 -43.45
CA GLY A 509 18.14 30.50 -43.27
C GLY A 509 17.91 31.08 -41.90
N LYS A 510 16.74 30.80 -41.27
CA LYS A 510 16.39 31.22 -39.90
C LYS A 510 17.33 30.52 -38.90
N GLY A 511 18.06 31.30 -38.10
CA GLY A 511 18.97 30.79 -37.07
C GLY A 511 18.21 30.17 -35.88
N GLN A 512 18.96 29.58 -34.96
CA GLN A 512 18.46 29.13 -33.67
C GLN A 512 19.29 29.77 -32.56
N TYR A 513 18.62 30.40 -31.59
CA TYR A 513 19.27 31.08 -30.48
C TYR A 513 18.54 30.79 -29.18
N GLY A 514 19.26 30.25 -28.20
CA GLY A 514 18.81 30.08 -26.82
C GLY A 514 19.97 30.36 -25.87
N HIS A 515 19.74 31.21 -24.87
CA HIS A 515 20.76 31.57 -23.89
C HIS A 515 20.13 31.69 -22.52
N VAL A 516 20.64 30.89 -21.55
CA VAL A 516 20.12 30.79 -20.19
C VAL A 516 21.24 30.78 -19.16
N TRP A 517 20.97 31.34 -18.00
CA TRP A 517 21.78 31.20 -16.81
C TRP A 517 20.99 30.43 -15.74
N LEU A 518 21.54 29.33 -15.31
CA LEU A 518 20.93 28.49 -14.29
C LEU A 518 21.80 28.45 -13.03
N LYS A 519 21.15 28.51 -11.88
CA LYS A 519 21.74 28.18 -10.58
C LYS A 519 21.22 26.79 -10.21
N ILE A 520 22.14 25.85 -9.99
CA ILE A 520 21.82 24.48 -9.62
C ILE A 520 22.28 24.27 -8.18
N GLU A 521 21.37 23.88 -7.32
CA GLU A 521 21.62 23.71 -5.87
C GLU A 521 21.21 22.31 -5.44
N PRO A 522 22.00 21.64 -4.55
CA PRO A 522 21.60 20.38 -3.96
C PRO A 522 20.43 20.60 -2.99
N LYS A 523 19.53 19.64 -2.92
CA LYS A 523 18.46 19.55 -1.92
C LYS A 523 18.72 18.38 -0.98
N GLU A 524 17.92 18.29 0.08
CA GLU A 524 17.95 17.12 0.97
C GLU A 524 17.54 15.86 0.20
N LEU A 525 18.17 14.73 0.53
CA LEU A 525 17.88 13.44 -0.12
C LEU A 525 16.38 13.09 0.02
N GLY A 526 15.77 12.72 -1.09
CA GLY A 526 14.35 12.39 -1.17
C GLY A 526 13.40 13.60 -1.34
N SER A 527 13.93 14.82 -1.46
CA SER A 527 13.11 16.04 -1.65
C SER A 527 12.75 16.34 -3.11
N GLY A 528 13.27 15.55 -4.05
CA GLY A 528 12.94 15.60 -5.45
C GLY A 528 13.40 16.86 -6.18
N TYR A 529 12.88 17.05 -7.38
CA TYR A 529 13.22 18.15 -8.27
C TYR A 529 12.37 19.40 -8.00
N GLU A 530 12.99 20.58 -8.11
CA GLU A 530 12.31 21.86 -8.01
C GLU A 530 12.87 22.84 -9.06
N PHE A 531 11.97 23.46 -9.84
CA PHE A 531 12.33 24.52 -10.78
C PHE A 531 11.77 25.86 -10.30
N VAL A 532 12.63 26.87 -10.23
CA VAL A 532 12.27 28.23 -9.80
C VAL A 532 12.60 29.25 -10.89
N ASN A 533 11.64 30.10 -11.20
CA ASN A 533 11.86 31.22 -12.11
C ASN A 533 12.17 32.49 -11.33
N GLU A 534 13.41 32.93 -11.37
CA GLU A 534 13.92 34.15 -10.71
C GLU A 534 14.24 35.26 -11.71
N LEU A 535 13.78 35.17 -12.96
CA LEU A 535 14.04 36.18 -14.00
C LEU A 535 13.49 37.56 -13.62
N VAL A 536 14.29 38.57 -13.74
CA VAL A 536 13.93 39.97 -13.54
C VAL A 536 13.92 40.72 -14.86
N GLY A 537 12.94 41.58 -15.12
CA GLY A 537 12.91 42.50 -16.25
C GLY A 537 12.59 41.90 -17.63
N GLY A 538 12.14 40.62 -17.72
CA GLY A 538 11.72 40.03 -18.99
C GLY A 538 12.86 39.60 -19.89
N ALA A 539 14.01 39.24 -19.35
CA ALA A 539 15.20 38.78 -20.05
C ALA A 539 14.94 37.63 -21.04
N ILE A 540 13.97 36.76 -20.69
CA ILE A 540 13.48 35.68 -21.57
C ILE A 540 11.93 35.76 -21.59
N PRO A 541 11.29 35.65 -22.77
CA PRO A 541 9.83 35.57 -22.90
C PRO A 541 9.27 34.38 -22.12
N LYS A 542 8.14 34.61 -21.43
CA LYS A 542 7.51 33.59 -20.53
C LYS A 542 7.18 32.28 -21.23
N GLU A 543 6.89 32.33 -22.52
CA GLU A 543 6.56 31.17 -23.37
C GLU A 543 7.71 30.16 -23.49
N TYR A 544 8.97 30.57 -23.32
CA TYR A 544 10.15 29.69 -23.43
C TYR A 544 10.57 29.06 -22.11
N ILE A 545 10.05 29.54 -20.98
CA ILE A 545 10.39 29.01 -19.64
C ILE A 545 10.03 27.52 -19.48
N PRO A 546 8.83 27.07 -19.89
CA PRO A 546 8.49 25.64 -19.83
C PRO A 546 9.40 24.75 -20.68
N ALA A 547 9.89 25.29 -21.80
CA ALA A 547 10.84 24.57 -22.68
C ALA A 547 12.21 24.41 -22.01
N ILE A 548 12.68 25.41 -21.26
CA ILE A 548 13.92 25.36 -20.49
C ILE A 548 13.81 24.29 -19.41
N ASP A 549 12.75 24.33 -18.62
CA ASP A 549 12.48 23.35 -17.56
C ASP A 549 12.42 21.92 -18.13
N LYS A 550 11.70 21.73 -19.23
CA LYS A 550 11.65 20.43 -19.91
C LYS A 550 13.03 19.96 -20.39
N GLY A 551 13.86 20.87 -20.89
CA GLY A 551 15.24 20.56 -21.30
C GLY A 551 16.12 20.11 -20.13
N VAL A 552 15.95 20.75 -18.97
CA VAL A 552 16.62 20.36 -17.72
C VAL A 552 16.17 18.97 -17.27
N GLN A 553 14.87 18.71 -17.23
CA GLN A 553 14.31 17.42 -16.81
C GLN A 553 14.78 16.27 -17.71
N GLU A 554 14.75 16.44 -19.03
CA GLU A 554 15.26 15.43 -19.97
C GLU A 554 16.76 15.16 -19.77
N GLN A 555 17.56 16.17 -19.43
CA GLN A 555 18.98 15.98 -19.12
C GLN A 555 19.18 15.28 -17.78
N MET A 556 18.31 15.56 -16.80
CA MET A 556 18.34 14.85 -15.52
C MET A 556 18.10 13.35 -15.70
N GLU A 557 17.19 12.95 -16.56
CA GLU A 557 16.93 11.53 -16.86
C GLU A 557 18.17 10.82 -17.46
N ASN A 558 18.99 11.55 -18.23
CA ASN A 558 20.19 11.01 -18.86
C ASN A 558 21.44 11.04 -17.95
N GLY A 559 21.34 11.61 -16.76
CA GLY A 559 22.46 11.74 -15.85
C GLY A 559 23.60 12.64 -16.32
N VAL A 560 24.64 12.76 -15.52
CA VAL A 560 25.84 13.55 -15.82
C VAL A 560 27.15 12.86 -15.44
N LEU A 561 27.09 11.80 -14.62
CA LEU A 561 28.25 11.06 -14.10
C LEU A 561 28.37 9.67 -14.74
N ALA A 562 27.33 8.88 -14.69
CA ALA A 562 27.29 7.50 -15.17
C ALA A 562 26.01 7.16 -15.95
N GLY A 563 25.22 8.15 -16.31
CA GLY A 563 23.98 7.97 -17.08
C GLY A 563 22.76 7.58 -16.24
N PHE A 564 22.84 7.70 -14.91
CA PHE A 564 21.69 7.47 -14.03
C PHE A 564 20.92 8.78 -13.77
N PRO A 565 19.60 8.72 -13.57
CA PRO A 565 18.80 9.92 -13.34
C PRO A 565 19.32 10.76 -12.17
N VAL A 566 19.43 12.08 -12.39
CA VAL A 566 19.79 13.05 -11.34
C VAL A 566 18.55 13.36 -10.51
N VAL A 567 18.68 13.36 -9.20
CA VAL A 567 17.59 13.63 -8.24
C VAL A 567 18.04 14.66 -7.19
N ASP A 568 17.07 15.19 -6.44
CA ASP A 568 17.28 16.05 -5.28
C ASP A 568 18.07 17.34 -5.62
N VAL A 569 17.60 18.03 -6.66
CA VAL A 569 18.20 19.27 -7.13
C VAL A 569 17.14 20.37 -7.29
N LYS A 570 17.55 21.60 -6.97
CA LYS A 570 16.80 22.81 -7.25
C LYS A 570 17.51 23.55 -8.39
N VAL A 571 16.74 23.92 -9.41
CA VAL A 571 17.24 24.70 -10.54
C VAL A 571 16.51 26.03 -10.60
N SER A 572 17.26 27.12 -10.42
CA SER A 572 16.74 28.47 -10.52
C SER A 572 17.21 29.10 -11.85
N LEU A 573 16.26 29.51 -12.68
CA LEU A 573 16.52 30.30 -13.89
C LEU A 573 16.55 31.77 -13.48
N PHE A 574 17.74 32.39 -13.47
CA PHE A 574 17.91 33.76 -12.95
C PHE A 574 18.29 34.79 -14.00
N ASP A 575 18.88 34.40 -15.15
CA ASP A 575 19.22 35.31 -16.25
C ASP A 575 19.21 34.59 -17.61
N GLY A 576 19.35 35.37 -18.68
CA GLY A 576 19.43 34.87 -20.05
C GLY A 576 19.22 35.96 -21.07
N SER A 577 19.19 35.58 -22.34
CA SER A 577 18.83 36.50 -23.40
C SER A 577 18.16 35.79 -24.57
N TYR A 578 17.38 36.52 -25.34
CA TYR A 578 16.71 36.02 -26.53
C TYR A 578 17.00 36.89 -27.74
N HIS A 579 16.72 36.35 -28.92
CA HIS A 579 16.82 37.05 -30.19
C HIS A 579 15.46 37.03 -30.89
N ASP A 580 14.96 38.20 -31.27
CA ASP A 580 13.59 38.37 -31.76
C ASP A 580 13.20 37.47 -32.95
N VAL A 581 14.19 37.07 -33.78
CA VAL A 581 13.95 36.29 -34.99
C VAL A 581 14.39 34.83 -34.84
N ASP A 582 15.49 34.58 -34.12
CA ASP A 582 16.14 33.25 -34.08
C ASP A 582 15.82 32.43 -32.81
N SER A 583 15.17 33.05 -31.83
CA SER A 583 14.75 32.33 -30.63
C SER A 583 13.50 31.50 -30.87
N ASN A 584 13.48 30.29 -30.33
CA ASN A 584 12.36 29.38 -30.35
C ASN A 584 12.42 28.39 -29.15
N GLU A 585 11.33 27.70 -28.88
CA GLU A 585 11.23 26.75 -27.78
C GLU A 585 12.32 25.66 -27.81
N MET A 586 12.63 25.11 -29.01
CA MET A 586 13.63 24.07 -29.17
C MET A 586 15.05 24.58 -28.82
N ALA A 587 15.39 25.80 -29.22
CA ALA A 587 16.70 26.39 -28.90
C ALA A 587 16.85 26.60 -27.38
N PHE A 588 15.81 27.06 -26.68
CA PHE A 588 15.84 27.22 -25.25
C PHE A 588 15.81 25.88 -24.49
N LYS A 589 15.11 24.88 -25.00
CA LYS A 589 15.15 23.51 -24.48
C LYS A 589 16.57 22.95 -24.53
N ILE A 590 17.24 23.07 -25.67
CA ILE A 590 18.62 22.61 -25.82
C ILE A 590 19.59 23.43 -24.95
N ALA A 591 19.43 24.76 -24.86
CA ALA A 591 20.25 25.60 -24.00
C ALA A 591 20.10 25.22 -22.52
N GLY A 592 18.89 24.97 -22.05
CA GLY A 592 18.61 24.49 -20.68
C GLY A 592 19.26 23.13 -20.39
N SER A 593 19.13 22.18 -21.32
CA SER A 593 19.74 20.85 -21.22
C SER A 593 21.27 20.94 -21.15
N MET A 594 21.88 21.71 -22.04
CA MET A 594 23.36 21.92 -22.07
C MET A 594 23.84 22.59 -20.78
N CYS A 595 23.16 23.66 -20.34
CA CYS A 595 23.50 24.39 -19.13
C CYS A 595 23.47 23.47 -17.91
N PHE A 596 22.39 22.71 -17.74
CA PHE A 596 22.26 21.75 -16.64
C PHE A 596 23.36 20.70 -16.68
N ARG A 597 23.60 20.06 -17.82
CA ARG A 597 24.65 19.05 -17.97
C ARG A 597 26.02 19.56 -17.57
N ASP A 598 26.42 20.73 -18.10
CA ASP A 598 27.75 21.26 -17.89
C ASP A 598 27.89 21.82 -16.45
N GLY A 599 26.84 22.43 -15.89
CA GLY A 599 26.78 22.87 -14.51
C GLY A 599 26.85 21.71 -13.53
N ALA A 600 26.00 20.70 -13.69
CA ALA A 600 25.95 19.56 -12.79
C ALA A 600 27.27 18.76 -12.76
N LYS A 601 28.01 18.66 -13.86
CA LYS A 601 29.36 18.08 -13.89
C LYS A 601 30.37 18.81 -13.00
N THR A 602 30.23 20.11 -12.85
CA THR A 602 31.13 20.93 -12.01
C THR A 602 30.63 21.00 -10.54
N ALA A 603 29.40 20.61 -10.29
CA ALA A 603 28.75 20.64 -8.99
C ALA A 603 29.17 19.49 -8.05
N ASN A 604 30.28 18.79 -8.35
CA ASN A 604 30.74 17.61 -7.61
C ASN A 604 29.66 16.52 -7.54
N PRO A 605 29.27 15.91 -8.68
CA PRO A 605 28.23 14.92 -8.72
C PRO A 605 28.58 13.67 -7.92
N ALA A 606 27.56 13.01 -7.36
CA ALA A 606 27.66 11.80 -6.56
C ALA A 606 26.70 10.72 -7.05
N LEU A 607 27.14 9.47 -6.96
CA LEU A 607 26.27 8.31 -7.21
C LEU A 607 25.51 7.96 -5.93
N LEU A 608 24.22 7.70 -6.08
CA LEU A 608 23.34 7.24 -5.01
C LEU A 608 22.98 5.77 -5.23
N GLU A 609 23.05 4.99 -4.15
CA GLU A 609 22.60 3.60 -4.11
C GLU A 609 21.34 3.46 -3.23
N PRO A 610 20.39 2.58 -3.60
CA PRO A 610 19.22 2.32 -2.76
C PRO A 610 19.60 1.52 -1.54
N ILE A 611 19.19 1.99 -0.38
CA ILE A 611 19.35 1.33 0.93
C ILE A 611 18.04 0.69 1.30
N MET A 612 18.13 -0.57 1.70
CA MET A 612 17.01 -1.37 2.15
C MET A 612 17.00 -1.46 3.68
N LYS A 613 15.86 -1.21 4.29
CA LYS A 613 15.62 -1.61 5.68
C LYS A 613 15.38 -3.11 5.69
N VAL A 614 16.21 -3.84 6.40
CA VAL A 614 16.19 -5.31 6.49
C VAL A 614 15.98 -5.71 7.95
N GLU A 615 15.09 -6.65 8.14
CA GLU A 615 14.80 -7.21 9.45
C GLU A 615 14.92 -8.72 9.36
N VAL A 616 15.76 -9.29 10.18
CA VAL A 616 16.01 -10.74 10.18
C VAL A 616 15.55 -11.32 11.50
N VAL A 617 14.65 -12.27 11.44
CA VAL A 617 14.20 -13.05 12.60
C VAL A 617 14.96 -14.38 12.58
N THR A 618 15.76 -14.62 13.62
CA THR A 618 16.63 -15.79 13.69
C THR A 618 16.65 -16.38 15.09
N PRO A 619 16.75 -17.71 15.25
CA PRO A 619 17.06 -18.31 16.54
C PRO A 619 18.39 -17.77 17.10
N GLU A 620 18.51 -17.67 18.40
CA GLU A 620 19.68 -17.08 19.10
C GLU A 620 20.98 -17.80 18.70
N GLU A 621 20.95 -19.10 18.45
CA GLU A 621 22.11 -19.91 18.05
C GLU A 621 22.75 -19.47 16.73
N TYR A 622 21.98 -18.87 15.80
CA TYR A 622 22.44 -18.39 14.48
C TYR A 622 22.69 -16.90 14.44
N MET A 623 22.41 -16.16 15.52
CA MET A 623 22.55 -14.69 15.55
C MET A 623 23.94 -14.21 15.13
N GLY A 624 24.99 -14.89 15.59
CA GLY A 624 26.37 -14.54 15.25
C GLY A 624 26.70 -14.65 13.77
N GLU A 625 26.17 -15.69 13.10
CA GLU A 625 26.36 -15.91 11.67
C GLU A 625 25.59 -14.87 10.85
N VAL A 626 24.34 -14.58 11.24
CA VAL A 626 23.50 -13.56 10.59
C VAL A 626 24.13 -12.18 10.72
N VAL A 627 24.56 -11.77 11.91
CA VAL A 627 25.27 -10.49 12.14
C VAL A 627 26.56 -10.40 11.31
N GLY A 628 27.34 -11.49 11.26
CA GLY A 628 28.54 -11.57 10.45
C GLY A 628 28.25 -11.40 8.95
N ASP A 629 27.18 -12.01 8.44
CA ASP A 629 26.78 -11.89 7.03
C ASP A 629 26.24 -10.48 6.69
N ILE A 630 25.42 -9.88 7.55
CA ILE A 630 24.94 -8.51 7.39
C ILE A 630 26.12 -7.53 7.31
N ASN A 631 27.11 -7.64 8.22
CA ASN A 631 28.30 -6.80 8.21
C ASN A 631 29.13 -6.99 6.92
N ARG A 632 29.28 -8.22 6.44
CA ARG A 632 29.96 -8.53 5.17
C ARG A 632 29.26 -7.85 3.99
N ARG A 633 27.93 -7.69 4.04
CA ARG A 633 27.08 -7.03 3.05
C ARG A 633 26.98 -5.52 3.24
N ARG A 634 27.92 -4.91 3.97
CA ARG A 634 27.92 -3.48 4.24
C ARG A 634 26.70 -3.00 5.03
N GLY A 635 26.04 -3.91 5.75
CA GLY A 635 24.88 -3.59 6.54
C GLY A 635 25.23 -2.82 7.81
N VAL A 636 24.37 -1.89 8.19
CA VAL A 636 24.44 -1.13 9.44
C VAL A 636 23.34 -1.62 10.35
N ILE A 637 23.68 -2.23 11.46
CA ILE A 637 22.74 -2.76 12.45
C ILE A 637 22.31 -1.62 13.37
N HIS A 638 21.01 -1.40 13.49
CA HIS A 638 20.41 -0.35 14.33
C HIS A 638 19.92 -0.90 15.67
N GLY A 639 19.42 -2.13 15.69
CA GLY A 639 18.86 -2.73 16.89
C GLY A 639 18.80 -4.24 16.84
N MET A 640 18.69 -4.83 18.04
CA MET A 640 18.40 -6.25 18.21
C MET A 640 17.39 -6.38 19.34
N GLU A 641 16.31 -7.12 19.08
CA GLU A 641 15.24 -7.34 20.05
C GLU A 641 15.00 -8.82 20.30
N ASP A 642 14.67 -9.14 21.54
CA ASP A 642 14.28 -10.49 21.95
C ASP A 642 12.81 -10.73 21.59
N VAL A 643 12.55 -11.79 20.84
CA VAL A 643 11.22 -12.27 20.53
C VAL A 643 11.10 -13.75 20.91
N PRO A 644 9.90 -14.26 21.17
CA PRO A 644 9.73 -15.66 21.54
C PRO A 644 10.28 -16.68 20.54
N SER A 645 10.38 -16.28 19.28
CA SER A 645 10.94 -17.09 18.18
C SER A 645 12.47 -16.96 18.04
N GLY A 646 13.15 -16.12 18.85
CA GLY A 646 14.58 -15.87 18.78
C GLY A 646 14.95 -14.41 18.91
N LYS A 647 15.73 -13.89 17.99
CA LYS A 647 16.17 -12.48 17.91
C LYS A 647 15.67 -11.84 16.62
N VAL A 648 15.23 -10.59 16.70
CA VAL A 648 15.03 -9.71 15.54
C VAL A 648 16.22 -8.81 15.40
N ILE A 649 16.85 -8.80 14.24
CA ILE A 649 17.98 -7.93 13.89
C ILE A 649 17.47 -6.90 12.89
N GLU A 650 17.43 -5.63 13.29
CA GLU A 650 17.11 -4.51 12.42
C GLU A 650 18.37 -3.89 11.84
N CYS A 651 18.44 -3.78 10.52
CA CYS A 651 19.60 -3.25 9.84
C CYS A 651 19.25 -2.55 8.53
N GLU A 652 20.16 -1.73 8.05
CA GLU A 652 20.12 -1.13 6.72
C GLU A 652 21.21 -1.72 5.86
N VAL A 653 20.87 -2.20 4.68
CA VAL A 653 21.82 -2.85 3.76
C VAL A 653 21.62 -2.29 2.35
N PRO A 654 22.68 -1.99 1.58
CA PRO A 654 22.56 -1.63 0.18
C PRO A 654 21.92 -2.75 -0.65
N LEU A 655 20.98 -2.43 -1.53
CA LEU A 655 20.26 -3.41 -2.35
C LEU A 655 21.21 -4.30 -3.17
N ALA A 656 22.28 -3.74 -3.69
CA ALA A 656 23.28 -4.49 -4.46
C ALA A 656 23.87 -5.68 -3.69
N GLU A 657 23.93 -5.60 -2.37
CA GLU A 657 24.47 -6.64 -1.49
C GLU A 657 23.42 -7.67 -1.04
N MET A 658 22.15 -7.43 -1.35
CA MET A 658 21.04 -8.27 -0.93
C MET A 658 20.66 -9.35 -1.95
N PHE A 659 21.19 -9.30 -3.17
CA PHE A 659 20.93 -10.34 -4.16
C PHE A 659 21.40 -11.69 -3.66
N GLY A 660 20.52 -12.70 -3.78
CA GLY A 660 20.79 -14.06 -3.28
C GLY A 660 20.74 -14.23 -1.76
N TYR A 661 20.45 -13.16 -0.99
CA TYR A 661 20.43 -13.21 0.48
C TYR A 661 19.49 -14.28 1.05
N ALA A 662 18.32 -14.49 0.44
CA ALA A 662 17.38 -15.53 0.84
C ALA A 662 18.00 -16.93 0.87
N THR A 663 18.81 -17.23 -0.13
CA THR A 663 19.52 -18.53 -0.24
C THR A 663 20.64 -18.64 0.79
N ASP A 664 21.42 -17.58 0.95
CA ASP A 664 22.54 -17.55 1.90
C ASP A 664 22.02 -17.65 3.35
N LEU A 665 20.97 -16.88 3.70
CA LEU A 665 20.33 -16.94 5.00
C LEU A 665 19.77 -18.33 5.32
N ARG A 666 19.08 -18.96 4.35
CA ARG A 666 18.57 -20.33 4.50
C ARG A 666 19.70 -21.33 4.76
N SER A 667 20.78 -21.22 4.02
CA SER A 667 21.95 -22.10 4.17
C SER A 667 22.61 -21.91 5.54
N ALA A 668 22.82 -20.67 5.98
CA ALA A 668 23.45 -20.34 7.24
C ALA A 668 22.60 -20.76 8.46
N THR A 669 21.29 -20.70 8.36
CA THR A 669 20.37 -20.92 9.49
C THR A 669 19.56 -22.22 9.40
N GLN A 670 19.91 -23.10 8.48
CA GLN A 670 19.20 -24.36 8.22
C GLN A 670 17.70 -24.15 7.95
N GLY A 671 17.35 -23.04 7.30
CA GLY A 671 15.99 -22.66 6.98
C GLY A 671 15.16 -22.13 8.15
N ARG A 672 15.77 -21.86 9.31
CA ARG A 672 15.05 -21.42 10.52
C ARG A 672 14.94 -19.90 10.64
N ALA A 673 15.73 -19.11 9.92
CA ALA A 673 15.61 -17.66 9.88
C ALA A 673 14.71 -17.22 8.73
N THR A 674 14.01 -16.14 8.97
CA THR A 674 13.24 -15.42 7.97
C THR A 674 13.73 -13.98 7.92
N TYR A 675 13.52 -13.31 6.78
CA TYR A 675 13.83 -11.89 6.67
C TYR A 675 12.73 -11.17 5.91
N SER A 676 12.63 -9.87 6.16
CA SER A 676 11.87 -8.93 5.36
C SER A 676 12.78 -7.80 4.91
N MET A 677 12.51 -7.24 3.75
CA MET A 677 13.30 -6.19 3.15
C MET A 677 12.37 -5.19 2.48
N GLN A 678 12.58 -3.89 2.75
CA GLN A 678 11.83 -2.81 2.11
C GLN A 678 12.77 -1.67 1.72
N PHE A 679 12.44 -0.93 0.66
CA PHE A 679 13.17 0.27 0.31
C PHE A 679 13.00 1.32 1.41
N GLU A 680 14.12 1.88 1.87
CA GLU A 680 14.11 2.95 2.89
C GLU A 680 14.42 4.31 2.24
N ARG A 681 15.57 4.44 1.60
CA ARG A 681 16.05 5.68 0.97
C ARG A 681 17.18 5.43 -0.01
N TYR A 682 17.53 6.45 -0.75
CA TYR A 682 18.80 6.51 -1.45
C TYR A 682 19.87 7.12 -0.53
N ASN A 683 21.12 6.62 -0.65
CA ASN A 683 22.25 7.15 0.07
C ASN A 683 23.48 7.24 -0.85
N GLU A 684 24.45 8.10 -0.54
CA GLU A 684 25.65 8.18 -1.35
C GLU A 684 26.44 6.86 -1.31
N ALA A 685 26.77 6.34 -2.49
CA ALA A 685 27.63 5.17 -2.62
C ALA A 685 29.07 5.50 -2.20
N PRO A 686 29.77 4.63 -1.46
CA PRO A 686 31.20 4.80 -1.16
C PRO A 686 32.01 4.97 -2.45
N ALA A 687 33.08 5.77 -2.38
CA ALA A 687 33.88 6.15 -3.54
C ALA A 687 34.38 4.96 -4.37
N ASN A 688 34.84 3.89 -3.70
CA ASN A 688 35.30 2.67 -4.36
C ASN A 688 34.18 1.94 -5.14
N ILE A 689 32.97 1.94 -4.60
CA ILE A 689 31.79 1.34 -5.25
C ILE A 689 31.34 2.20 -6.42
N ALA A 690 31.24 3.53 -6.19
CA ALA A 690 30.88 4.48 -7.24
C ALA A 690 31.83 4.40 -8.45
N GLU A 691 33.16 4.36 -8.22
CA GLU A 691 34.15 4.20 -9.28
C GLU A 691 34.00 2.88 -10.04
N ALA A 692 33.73 1.78 -9.33
CA ALA A 692 33.54 0.47 -9.98
C ALA A 692 32.29 0.46 -10.88
N ILE A 693 31.20 1.12 -10.46
CA ILE A 693 29.96 1.24 -11.23
C ILE A 693 30.16 2.14 -12.44
N ILE A 694 30.76 3.32 -12.24
CA ILE A 694 31.07 4.27 -13.34
C ILE A 694 31.91 3.60 -14.42
N ARG A 695 32.94 2.83 -14.04
CA ARG A 695 33.77 2.08 -15.00
C ARG A 695 33.03 1.00 -15.78
N LYS A 696 31.97 0.42 -15.22
CA LYS A 696 31.16 -0.59 -15.91
C LYS A 696 30.23 0.00 -16.96
N VAL A 697 29.83 1.25 -16.75
CA VAL A 697 28.85 1.94 -17.61
C VAL A 697 29.57 2.82 -18.65
N SER A 698 30.80 3.30 -18.37
CA SER A 698 31.66 4.02 -19.32
C SER A 698 32.30 3.05 -20.31
#